data_02d6482e4255ea9e4c39c8afad904df5
#
_entry.id   02d6482e4255ea9e4c39c8afad904df5
#
_cell.length_a   1.000
_cell.length_b   1.000
_cell.length_c   1.000
_cell.angle_alpha   90.00
_cell.angle_beta   90.00
_cell.angle_gamma   90.00
#
_symmetry.space_group_name_H-M   'P 1'
#
loop_
_entity.id
_entity.type
_entity.pdbx_description
1 polymer ?
#
loop_
_entity_poly.entity_id
_entity_poly.type
_entity_poly.pdbx_seq_one_letter_code
_entity_poly.pdbx_strand_id
1 'polypeptide(L)'
;MDEGSSAKQIKKAIEHVYKPAYELKFFKNLISAFYLQGTDSQIVEKILIELYNQLPSHEIPLADVIKLFDDIYIGDESPNSGLKGIETFITEKHDKKTALELIRDLNKVIIPYDTNKIYKLQTGSNKYIVMDYRNNEVTVQIIDWKKGVEVTDYTRILLCYPIQITVHDNPISEAGRTFSIEWVTTKDGHFHTKNMTIPEIDQYLTDHGYVLSPKYFKGVVTALIQIAIENDLAIIKNDIETPGFYYNDLTKSLTIIDYELKDVNIVKLNIALDLIEDLKHFFVGQEKKLATTLKHALIAPFGFAKKQMGLPLEHLIPYMFHFGKGGSGKTTIARIGSYFYGEPDSETDIGGSEFDTVPRIGGQISKSTFGLIVNEPDGVFNCKSCVETLKTCVERTNARRRYEGRNLATILALSTVSFTSNSALPNIEGLTRRFVQLLYSHSEKKSDSEKKAFMEHFRMDSPELCLFHRLKALANFAVNEINEDVELLRLPWQDLSNALITRAYADCGRECPEWLLSFAEAVTLEELDDEEIDEIRMFFIDEINKHNKNIRVYSSEDGFPMNTDDFFSDNVKDSRDFADRVFNVINERLIPYMVLHHARNGKDYVCFTSGLKKAMHNVNQACYDVKGIAELLGWQYKTVKLPKPTKVMVVRFDKFLTFLYPNLSEKGDN
;
A
#
# COMPACT_ATOMS: atom_id res chain seq x y z
N MET A 1 0.17 -26.44 19.37
CA MET A 1 -0.33 -26.59 17.98
C MET A 1 -1.55 -25.72 17.83
N ASP A 2 -1.64 -24.96 16.75
CA ASP A 2 -2.91 -24.36 16.33
C ASP A 2 -3.74 -25.44 15.65
N GLU A 3 -4.84 -25.83 16.28
CA GLU A 3 -5.64 -26.98 15.90
C GLU A 3 -6.23 -26.81 14.49
N GLY A 4 -6.69 -25.60 14.15
CA GLY A 4 -7.22 -25.28 12.82
C GLY A 4 -6.16 -25.31 11.71
N SER A 5 -4.94 -24.86 12.00
CA SER A 5 -3.81 -24.96 11.08
C SER A 5 -3.41 -26.41 10.82
N SER A 6 -3.38 -27.25 11.86
CA SER A 6 -3.05 -28.68 11.74
C SER A 6 -4.11 -29.43 10.90
N ALA A 7 -5.40 -29.18 11.13
CA ALA A 7 -6.48 -29.77 10.34
C ALA A 7 -6.40 -29.37 8.85
N LYS A 8 -6.14 -28.10 8.56
CA LYS A 8 -5.97 -27.58 7.19
C LYS A 8 -4.76 -28.21 6.48
N GLN A 9 -3.64 -28.39 7.18
CA GLN A 9 -2.44 -29.03 6.61
C GLN A 9 -2.71 -30.53 6.33
N ILE A 10 -3.37 -31.24 7.24
CA ILE A 10 -3.74 -32.64 7.01
C ILE A 10 -4.69 -32.73 5.80
N LYS A 11 -5.72 -31.89 5.73
CA LYS A 11 -6.64 -31.83 4.58
C LYS A 11 -5.84 -31.66 3.27
N LYS A 12 -4.96 -30.67 3.20
CA LYS A 12 -4.13 -30.42 2.02
C LYS A 12 -3.28 -31.62 1.64
N ALA A 13 -2.69 -32.28 2.64
CA ALA A 13 -1.86 -33.47 2.40
C ALA A 13 -2.66 -34.64 1.82
N ILE A 14 -3.91 -34.83 2.26
CA ILE A 14 -4.74 -35.97 1.85
C ILE A 14 -5.59 -35.71 0.61
N GLU A 15 -5.76 -34.46 0.19
CA GLU A 15 -6.76 -34.04 -0.80
C GLU A 15 -6.70 -34.84 -2.12
N HIS A 16 -5.50 -35.15 -2.59
CA HIS A 16 -5.28 -35.90 -3.83
C HIS A 16 -5.45 -37.41 -3.72
N VAL A 17 -5.53 -37.97 -2.49
CA VAL A 17 -5.71 -39.40 -2.24
C VAL A 17 -6.99 -39.72 -1.47
N TYR A 18 -7.65 -38.72 -0.89
CA TYR A 18 -8.86 -38.91 -0.08
C TYR A 18 -10.02 -39.38 -0.92
N LYS A 19 -10.71 -40.44 -0.43
CA LYS A 19 -12.01 -40.90 -0.92
C LYS A 19 -12.85 -41.27 0.30
N PRO A 20 -14.16 -40.98 0.32
CA PRO A 20 -15.03 -41.37 1.44
C PRO A 20 -14.88 -42.83 1.83
N ALA A 21 -14.78 -43.75 0.86
CA ALA A 21 -14.56 -45.18 1.10
C ALA A 21 -13.29 -45.55 1.90
N TYR A 22 -12.40 -44.59 2.09
CA TYR A 22 -11.15 -44.78 2.86
C TYR A 22 -11.21 -44.20 4.27
N GLU A 23 -12.27 -43.49 4.60
CA GLU A 23 -12.40 -42.63 5.76
C GLU A 23 -12.18 -43.37 7.09
N LEU A 24 -12.83 -44.47 7.30
CA LEU A 24 -12.71 -45.27 8.52
C LEU A 24 -11.27 -45.71 8.80
N LYS A 25 -10.61 -46.26 7.79
CA LYS A 25 -9.27 -46.81 7.91
C LYS A 25 -8.23 -45.64 8.01
N PHE A 26 -8.51 -44.53 7.32
CA PHE A 26 -7.68 -43.34 7.38
C PHE A 26 -7.73 -42.71 8.78
N PHE A 27 -8.89 -42.40 9.32
CA PHE A 27 -9.04 -41.86 10.66
C PHE A 27 -8.46 -42.77 11.74
N LYS A 28 -8.71 -44.08 11.68
CA LYS A 28 -8.14 -45.05 12.63
C LYS A 28 -6.61 -44.95 12.66
N ASN A 29 -5.95 -44.95 11.50
CA ASN A 29 -4.50 -44.88 11.43
C ASN A 29 -3.96 -43.47 11.80
N LEU A 30 -4.69 -42.40 11.48
CA LEU A 30 -4.32 -41.04 11.85
C LEU A 30 -4.37 -40.83 13.36
N ILE A 31 -5.45 -41.27 14.03
CA ILE A 31 -5.60 -41.25 15.49
C ILE A 31 -4.50 -42.07 16.14
N SER A 32 -4.23 -43.26 15.61
CA SER A 32 -3.15 -44.12 16.07
C SER A 32 -1.76 -43.43 15.94
N ALA A 33 -1.55 -42.67 14.88
CA ALA A 33 -0.30 -41.93 14.68
C ALA A 33 -0.12 -40.84 15.73
N PHE A 34 -1.13 -40.06 16.04
CA PHE A 34 -1.11 -39.07 17.12
C PHE A 34 -0.89 -39.71 18.50
N TYR A 35 -1.58 -40.80 18.78
CA TYR A 35 -1.45 -41.54 20.03
C TYR A 35 0.00 -42.07 20.24
N LEU A 36 0.56 -42.69 19.22
CA LEU A 36 1.94 -43.22 19.26
C LEU A 36 3.03 -42.14 19.42
N GLN A 37 2.65 -40.88 19.09
CA GLN A 37 3.53 -39.72 19.29
C GLN A 37 3.27 -39.02 20.65
N GLY A 38 2.36 -39.53 21.48
CA GLY A 38 2.07 -38.96 22.77
C GLY A 38 1.39 -37.57 22.69
N THR A 39 0.71 -37.26 21.59
CA THR A 39 -0.01 -35.99 21.44
C THR A 39 -1.18 -35.95 22.42
N ASP A 40 -1.40 -34.79 23.05
CA ASP A 40 -2.47 -34.58 24.01
C ASP A 40 -3.84 -34.87 23.40
N SER A 41 -4.68 -35.62 24.14
CA SER A 41 -6.00 -36.07 23.67
C SER A 41 -6.94 -34.94 23.29
N GLN A 42 -6.97 -33.83 24.05
CA GLN A 42 -7.85 -32.70 23.80
C GLN A 42 -7.46 -31.96 22.51
N ILE A 43 -6.18 -31.90 22.19
CA ILE A 43 -5.66 -31.31 20.97
C ILE A 43 -6.04 -32.17 19.78
N VAL A 44 -5.88 -33.49 19.87
CA VAL A 44 -6.19 -34.42 18.79
C VAL A 44 -7.67 -34.45 18.49
N GLU A 45 -8.52 -34.49 19.52
CA GLU A 45 -9.99 -34.45 19.35
C GLU A 45 -10.45 -33.22 18.56
N LYS A 46 -9.94 -32.05 18.88
CA LYS A 46 -10.24 -30.82 18.14
C LYS A 46 -9.74 -30.85 16.69
N ILE A 47 -8.52 -31.33 16.46
CA ILE A 47 -7.98 -31.50 15.10
C ILE A 47 -8.87 -32.45 14.28
N LEU A 48 -9.34 -33.53 14.86
CA LEU A 48 -10.20 -34.51 14.16
C LEU A 48 -11.56 -33.91 13.80
N ILE A 49 -12.20 -33.20 14.72
CA ILE A 49 -13.48 -32.51 14.49
C ILE A 49 -13.32 -31.46 13.37
N GLU A 50 -12.29 -30.66 13.45
CA GLU A 50 -12.00 -29.63 12.45
C GLU A 50 -11.71 -30.24 11.07
N LEU A 51 -10.87 -31.27 11.00
CA LEU A 51 -10.55 -31.99 9.77
C LEU A 51 -11.81 -32.63 9.16
N TYR A 52 -12.64 -33.30 9.96
CA TYR A 52 -13.88 -33.88 9.51
C TYR A 52 -14.79 -32.81 8.86
N ASN A 53 -14.98 -31.68 9.51
CA ASN A 53 -15.83 -30.58 8.99
C ASN A 53 -15.27 -29.95 7.68
N GLN A 54 -13.98 -30.07 7.41
CA GLN A 54 -13.35 -29.54 6.21
C GLN A 54 -13.35 -30.51 5.01
N LEU A 55 -13.62 -31.76 5.22
CA LEU A 55 -13.66 -32.76 4.14
C LEU A 55 -14.95 -32.67 3.31
N PRO A 56 -14.90 -32.90 1.98
CA PRO A 56 -15.99 -32.56 1.07
C PRO A 56 -17.18 -33.53 1.15
N SER A 57 -17.00 -34.78 1.68
CA SER A 57 -18.02 -35.79 1.79
C SER A 57 -17.59 -36.87 2.78
N HIS A 58 -18.55 -37.55 3.40
CA HIS A 58 -18.36 -38.56 4.43
C HIS A 58 -19.14 -39.85 4.15
N GLU A 59 -18.53 -41.01 4.46
CA GLU A 59 -19.22 -42.31 4.53
C GLU A 59 -19.56 -42.70 5.97
N ILE A 60 -18.79 -42.16 6.96
CA ILE A 60 -19.03 -42.41 8.38
C ILE A 60 -19.46 -41.15 9.09
N PRO A 61 -20.38 -41.21 10.06
CA PRO A 61 -20.77 -40.07 10.86
C PRO A 61 -19.62 -39.62 11.80
N LEU A 62 -19.57 -38.32 12.15
CA LEU A 62 -18.60 -37.78 13.10
C LEU A 62 -18.58 -38.57 14.43
N ALA A 63 -19.73 -39.04 14.89
CA ALA A 63 -19.82 -39.83 16.12
C ALA A 63 -18.99 -41.14 16.05
N ASP A 64 -18.85 -41.75 14.90
CA ASP A 64 -18.03 -42.95 14.73
C ASP A 64 -16.52 -42.59 14.73
N VAL A 65 -16.14 -41.43 14.20
CA VAL A 65 -14.75 -40.90 14.31
C VAL A 65 -14.38 -40.62 15.78
N ILE A 66 -15.28 -40.00 16.53
CA ILE A 66 -15.07 -39.73 17.97
C ILE A 66 -15.03 -41.07 18.75
N LYS A 67 -15.86 -42.03 18.41
CA LYS A 67 -15.81 -43.35 19.03
C LYS A 67 -14.45 -44.05 18.76
N LEU A 68 -13.93 -44.00 17.55
CA LEU A 68 -12.59 -44.49 17.23
C LEU A 68 -11.49 -43.79 18.06
N PHE A 69 -11.65 -42.51 18.28
CA PHE A 69 -10.74 -41.74 19.11
C PHE A 69 -10.80 -42.20 20.58
N ASP A 70 -12.00 -42.36 21.14
CA ASP A 70 -12.19 -42.83 22.51
C ASP A 70 -11.64 -44.26 22.68
N ASP A 71 -11.90 -45.15 21.75
CA ASP A 71 -11.39 -46.54 21.75
C ASP A 71 -9.84 -46.58 21.80
N ILE A 72 -9.15 -45.63 21.13
CA ILE A 72 -7.69 -45.59 21.06
C ILE A 72 -7.05 -44.80 22.24
N TYR A 73 -7.66 -43.66 22.65
CA TYR A 73 -7.08 -42.81 23.68
C TYR A 73 -7.52 -43.17 25.11
N ILE A 74 -8.70 -43.75 25.27
CA ILE A 74 -9.29 -44.05 26.57
C ILE A 74 -9.43 -45.58 26.78
N GLY A 75 -9.49 -46.32 25.68
CA GLY A 75 -9.68 -47.80 25.73
C GLY A 75 -8.34 -48.55 25.93
N ASP A 76 -8.48 -49.91 26.11
CA ASP A 76 -7.34 -50.81 26.32
C ASP A 76 -6.62 -51.25 25.01
N GLU A 77 -7.05 -50.80 23.84
CA GLU A 77 -6.44 -51.20 22.59
C GLU A 77 -5.17 -50.34 22.27
N SER A 78 -3.99 -50.92 22.41
CA SER A 78 -2.78 -50.29 21.95
C SER A 78 -2.69 -50.34 20.43
N PRO A 79 -2.61 -49.18 19.74
CA PRO A 79 -2.55 -49.14 18.29
C PRO A 79 -1.20 -49.63 17.77
N ASN A 80 -1.18 -50.50 16.75
CA ASN A 80 0.01 -51.18 16.24
C ASN A 80 0.54 -50.57 14.92
N SER A 81 -0.11 -49.55 14.32
CA SER A 81 0.22 -49.16 12.94
C SER A 81 0.45 -47.66 12.67
N GLY A 82 -0.26 -46.74 13.15
CA GLY A 82 -0.06 -45.30 12.92
C GLY A 82 0.25 -44.90 11.46
N LEU A 83 1.23 -44.03 11.23
CA LEU A 83 1.64 -43.58 9.89
C LEU A 83 2.07 -44.72 8.96
N LYS A 84 2.68 -45.79 9.50
CA LYS A 84 3.01 -46.96 8.70
C LYS A 84 1.78 -47.69 8.18
N GLY A 85 0.68 -47.64 8.93
CA GLY A 85 -0.60 -48.15 8.47
C GLY A 85 -1.18 -47.33 7.32
N ILE A 86 -1.05 -46.00 7.34
CA ILE A 86 -1.41 -45.12 6.22
C ILE A 86 -0.51 -45.43 5.00
N GLU A 87 0.80 -45.52 5.17
CA GLU A 87 1.76 -45.85 4.09
C GLU A 87 1.35 -47.13 3.38
N THR A 88 1.16 -48.21 4.15
CA THR A 88 0.79 -49.50 3.60
C THR A 88 -0.52 -49.44 2.85
N PHE A 89 -1.54 -48.81 3.44
CA PHE A 89 -2.87 -48.70 2.86
C PHE A 89 -2.87 -47.89 1.55
N ILE A 90 -2.16 -46.75 1.51
CA ILE A 90 -2.09 -45.91 0.30
C ILE A 90 -1.20 -46.59 -0.77
N THR A 91 -0.15 -47.29 -0.40
CA THR A 91 0.65 -48.07 -1.34
C THR A 91 -0.20 -49.15 -2.05
N GLU A 92 -1.12 -49.77 -1.33
CA GLU A 92 -2.03 -50.80 -1.88
C GLU A 92 -3.08 -50.17 -2.83
N LYS A 93 -3.53 -48.95 -2.57
CA LYS A 93 -4.64 -48.29 -3.30
C LYS A 93 -4.19 -47.37 -4.43
N HIS A 94 -2.98 -46.84 -4.35
CA HIS A 94 -2.39 -45.94 -5.32
C HIS A 94 -1.01 -46.50 -5.79
N ASP A 95 0.06 -45.96 -5.21
CA ASP A 95 1.42 -46.38 -5.48
C ASP A 95 2.36 -45.97 -4.33
N LYS A 96 3.57 -46.54 -4.32
CA LYS A 96 4.54 -46.27 -3.26
C LYS A 96 5.04 -44.83 -3.21
N LYS A 97 5.13 -44.14 -4.37
CA LYS A 97 5.61 -42.77 -4.43
C LYS A 97 4.59 -41.84 -3.78
N THR A 98 3.31 -41.96 -4.16
CA THR A 98 2.19 -41.21 -3.58
C THR A 98 2.08 -41.46 -2.06
N ALA A 99 2.25 -42.71 -1.61
CA ALA A 99 2.26 -43.04 -0.18
C ALA A 99 3.39 -42.34 0.57
N LEU A 100 4.59 -42.31 0.03
CA LEU A 100 5.78 -41.66 0.65
C LEU A 100 5.62 -40.13 0.68
N GLU A 101 5.08 -39.51 -0.37
CA GLU A 101 4.77 -38.08 -0.40
C GLU A 101 3.76 -37.72 0.67
N LEU A 102 2.66 -38.48 0.76
CA LEU A 102 1.64 -38.29 1.80
C LEU A 102 2.22 -38.43 3.21
N ILE A 103 3.01 -39.48 3.47
CA ILE A 103 3.61 -39.70 4.78
C ILE A 103 4.56 -38.57 5.15
N ARG A 104 5.35 -38.08 4.18
CA ARG A 104 6.23 -36.93 4.40
C ARG A 104 5.44 -35.70 4.86
N ASP A 105 4.29 -35.43 4.23
CA ASP A 105 3.48 -34.26 4.55
C ASP A 105 2.67 -34.44 5.86
N LEU A 106 2.17 -35.63 6.13
CA LEU A 106 1.56 -35.96 7.43
C LEU A 106 2.58 -35.94 8.59
N ASN A 107 3.81 -36.36 8.36
CA ASN A 107 4.87 -36.30 9.36
C ASN A 107 5.11 -34.86 9.85
N LYS A 108 5.01 -33.86 8.97
CA LYS A 108 5.17 -32.46 9.36
C LYS A 108 4.13 -31.98 10.37
N VAL A 109 2.96 -32.62 10.41
CA VAL A 109 1.86 -32.23 11.28
C VAL A 109 1.82 -33.08 12.56
N ILE A 110 2.02 -34.40 12.39
CA ILE A 110 1.88 -35.39 13.48
C ILE A 110 3.17 -35.48 14.29
N ILE A 111 4.31 -35.40 13.62
CA ILE A 111 5.64 -35.46 14.21
C ILE A 111 6.39 -34.20 13.75
N PRO A 112 6.26 -33.08 14.46
CA PRO A 112 6.96 -31.84 14.11
C PRO A 112 8.47 -32.03 14.00
N TYR A 113 9.00 -33.04 14.71
CA TYR A 113 10.41 -33.45 14.63
C TYR A 113 10.48 -34.96 14.40
N ASP A 114 10.90 -35.36 13.19
CA ASP A 114 11.20 -36.79 12.94
C ASP A 114 12.48 -37.17 13.71
N THR A 115 12.26 -37.76 14.90
CA THR A 115 13.35 -38.21 15.79
C THR A 115 14.32 -39.23 15.15
N ASN A 116 13.99 -39.73 13.96
CA ASN A 116 14.84 -40.66 13.20
C ASN A 116 15.68 -39.98 12.10
N LYS A 117 15.58 -38.67 11.93
CA LYS A 117 16.31 -37.95 10.87
C LYS A 117 17.55 -37.22 11.36
N ILE A 118 18.51 -37.15 10.44
CA ILE A 118 19.68 -36.29 10.55
C ILE A 118 19.53 -35.15 9.56
N TYR A 119 19.61 -33.94 10.07
CA TYR A 119 19.57 -32.69 9.29
C TYR A 119 20.98 -32.09 9.24
N LYS A 120 21.38 -31.58 8.09
CA LYS A 120 22.73 -31.02 7.88
C LYS A 120 22.66 -29.71 7.15
N LEU A 121 23.43 -28.73 7.61
CA LEU A 121 23.63 -27.46 6.92
C LEU A 121 25.15 -27.30 6.67
N GLN A 122 25.48 -27.02 5.43
CA GLN A 122 26.86 -26.70 5.06
C GLN A 122 27.20 -25.27 5.51
N THR A 123 28.20 -25.12 6.36
CA THR A 123 28.64 -23.80 6.89
C THR A 123 30.05 -23.42 6.42
N GLY A 124 30.68 -24.25 5.62
CA GLY A 124 31.99 -24.01 4.99
C GLY A 124 32.27 -25.03 3.89
N SER A 125 33.41 -24.94 3.21
CA SER A 125 33.74 -25.82 2.07
C SER A 125 33.71 -27.32 2.41
N ASN A 126 34.06 -27.65 3.65
CA ASN A 126 34.11 -29.04 4.13
C ASN A 126 33.48 -29.19 5.53
N LYS A 127 32.74 -28.20 6.00
CA LYS A 127 32.19 -28.15 7.36
C LYS A 127 30.65 -28.12 7.30
N TYR A 128 30.03 -29.03 8.05
CA TYR A 128 28.59 -29.15 8.21
C TYR A 128 28.20 -29.07 9.69
N ILE A 129 27.16 -28.35 10.01
CA ILE A 129 26.46 -28.48 11.30
C ILE A 129 25.40 -29.56 11.13
N VAL A 130 25.36 -30.49 12.05
CA VAL A 130 24.49 -31.67 12.00
C VAL A 130 23.61 -31.67 13.24
N MET A 131 22.31 -31.71 13.03
CA MET A 131 21.28 -31.90 14.03
C MET A 131 20.81 -33.37 13.89
N ASP A 132 21.22 -34.23 14.82
CA ASP A 132 20.92 -35.67 14.81
C ASP A 132 19.91 -36.00 15.90
N TYR A 133 18.64 -36.08 15.52
CA TYR A 133 17.57 -36.45 16.44
C TYR A 133 17.59 -37.91 16.88
N ARG A 134 18.27 -38.82 16.15
CA ARG A 134 18.40 -40.24 16.53
C ARG A 134 19.30 -40.40 17.76
N ASN A 135 20.37 -39.59 17.81
CA ASN A 135 21.33 -39.62 18.89
C ASN A 135 21.17 -38.47 19.90
N ASN A 136 20.19 -37.58 19.66
CA ASN A 136 19.94 -36.37 20.47
C ASN A 136 21.21 -35.50 20.58
N GLU A 137 21.84 -35.24 19.43
CA GLU A 137 23.13 -34.55 19.39
C GLU A 137 23.16 -33.43 18.36
N VAL A 138 23.91 -32.36 18.70
CA VAL A 138 24.35 -31.33 17.77
C VAL A 138 25.87 -31.48 17.59
N THR A 139 26.28 -31.80 16.37
CA THR A 139 27.68 -32.08 16.03
C THR A 139 28.16 -31.21 14.87
N VAL A 140 29.47 -30.99 14.77
CA VAL A 140 30.10 -30.55 13.53
C VAL A 140 30.68 -31.79 12.81
N GLN A 141 30.38 -31.87 11.54
CA GLN A 141 30.99 -32.85 10.63
C GLN A 141 31.99 -32.12 9.74
N ILE A 142 33.24 -32.62 9.73
CA ILE A 142 34.29 -32.10 8.86
C ILE A 142 34.68 -33.24 7.91
N ILE A 143 34.63 -32.96 6.61
CA ILE A 143 34.97 -33.92 5.54
C ILE A 143 36.28 -33.48 4.92
N ASP A 144 37.35 -34.26 5.18
CA ASP A 144 38.70 -34.03 4.64
C ASP A 144 39.13 -35.16 3.71
N TRP A 145 39.93 -34.84 2.70
CA TRP A 145 40.55 -35.82 1.83
C TRP A 145 42.00 -36.08 2.27
N LYS A 146 42.25 -37.25 2.87
CA LYS A 146 43.59 -37.66 3.28
C LYS A 146 44.05 -38.81 2.42
N LYS A 147 45.13 -38.62 1.64
CA LYS A 147 45.72 -39.63 0.75
C LYS A 147 44.72 -40.24 -0.25
N GLY A 148 43.80 -39.44 -0.78
CA GLY A 148 42.79 -39.89 -1.73
C GLY A 148 41.58 -40.62 -1.10
N VAL A 149 41.49 -40.66 0.22
CA VAL A 149 40.38 -41.26 0.96
C VAL A 149 39.64 -40.17 1.69
N GLU A 150 38.31 -40.17 1.59
CA GLU A 150 37.44 -39.29 2.37
C GLU A 150 37.51 -39.69 3.85
N VAL A 151 37.87 -38.74 4.70
CA VAL A 151 37.88 -38.90 6.15
C VAL A 151 36.85 -37.93 6.73
N THR A 152 35.93 -38.49 7.47
CA THR A 152 34.87 -37.71 8.14
C THR A 152 35.08 -37.72 9.65
N ASP A 153 35.31 -36.54 10.21
CA ASP A 153 35.42 -36.32 11.65
C ASP A 153 34.11 -35.69 12.20
N TYR A 154 33.62 -36.25 13.31
CA TYR A 154 32.46 -35.72 14.04
C TYR A 154 32.92 -35.20 15.40
N THR A 155 32.52 -33.97 15.73
CA THR A 155 32.75 -33.36 17.04
C THR A 155 31.47 -32.88 17.62
N ARG A 156 31.07 -33.33 18.80
CA ARG A 156 29.91 -32.84 19.54
C ARG A 156 30.15 -31.42 20.00
N ILE A 157 29.16 -30.51 19.76
CA ILE A 157 29.28 -29.09 20.06
C ILE A 157 28.50 -28.72 21.30
N LEU A 158 27.30 -29.28 21.49
CA LEU A 158 26.37 -28.92 22.57
C LEU A 158 26.06 -30.13 23.45
N LEU A 159 25.81 -29.86 24.74
CA LEU A 159 25.24 -30.79 25.72
C LEU A 159 23.71 -30.85 25.69
N CYS A 160 23.11 -30.09 24.81
CA CYS A 160 21.68 -30.04 24.60
C CYS A 160 21.36 -30.08 23.11
N TYR A 161 20.12 -30.40 22.78
CA TYR A 161 19.61 -30.34 21.41
C TYR A 161 18.21 -29.69 21.40
N PRO A 162 17.84 -28.97 20.32
CA PRO A 162 16.54 -28.32 20.24
C PRO A 162 15.47 -29.35 19.85
N ILE A 163 14.36 -29.36 20.57
CA ILE A 163 13.18 -30.18 20.21
C ILE A 163 12.08 -29.34 19.57
N GLN A 164 12.03 -28.05 19.87
CA GLN A 164 11.10 -27.12 19.21
C GLN A 164 11.77 -25.76 19.03
N ILE A 165 11.65 -25.21 17.83
CA ILE A 165 12.13 -23.87 17.49
C ILE A 165 10.94 -23.05 17.03
N THR A 166 10.63 -21.97 17.75
CA THR A 166 9.64 -20.99 17.36
C THR A 166 10.35 -19.72 16.92
N VAL A 167 10.07 -19.28 15.72
CA VAL A 167 10.55 -18.01 15.17
C VAL A 167 9.45 -16.97 15.39
N HIS A 168 9.75 -15.95 16.18
CA HIS A 168 8.88 -14.78 16.36
C HIS A 168 9.26 -13.75 15.29
N ASP A 169 8.49 -13.74 14.21
CA ASP A 169 8.73 -12.85 13.09
C ASP A 169 7.93 -11.57 13.28
N ASN A 170 8.65 -10.51 13.67
CA ASN A 170 8.08 -9.17 13.74
C ASN A 170 8.94 -8.23 12.89
N PRO A 171 8.63 -8.09 11.59
CA PRO A 171 9.39 -7.24 10.68
C PRO A 171 9.33 -5.75 11.02
N ILE A 172 8.51 -5.37 12.00
CA ILE A 172 8.39 -4.00 12.50
C ILE A 172 9.07 -3.79 13.86
N SER A 173 9.62 -4.85 14.46
CA SER A 173 10.42 -4.76 15.67
C SER A 173 11.87 -4.37 15.38
N GLU A 174 12.46 -3.48 16.19
CA GLU A 174 13.89 -3.14 16.12
C GLU A 174 14.82 -4.33 16.42
N ALA A 175 14.37 -5.22 17.32
CA ALA A 175 15.08 -6.45 17.64
C ALA A 175 15.10 -7.43 16.46
N GLY A 176 14.28 -7.15 15.43
CA GLY A 176 14.06 -8.08 14.33
C GLY A 176 13.42 -9.37 14.81
N ARG A 177 13.88 -10.50 14.28
CA ARG A 177 13.42 -11.81 14.70
C ARG A 177 14.00 -12.19 16.04
N THR A 178 13.12 -12.66 16.94
CA THR A 178 13.51 -13.37 18.16
C THR A 178 13.11 -14.83 18.07
N PHE A 179 13.67 -15.63 18.94
CA PHE A 179 13.50 -17.08 18.87
C PHE A 179 13.16 -17.63 20.25
N SER A 180 12.23 -18.55 20.29
CA SER A 180 11.99 -19.38 21.48
C SER A 180 12.36 -20.80 21.13
N ILE A 181 13.30 -21.37 21.88
CA ILE A 181 13.76 -22.72 21.63
C ILE A 181 13.57 -23.55 22.90
N GLU A 182 12.92 -24.68 22.74
CA GLU A 182 12.85 -25.71 23.75
C GLU A 182 14.02 -26.66 23.58
N TRP A 183 14.78 -26.81 24.64
CA TRP A 183 16.01 -27.61 24.67
C TRP A 183 15.86 -28.80 25.57
N VAL A 184 16.43 -29.93 25.16
CA VAL A 184 16.61 -31.09 26.00
C VAL A 184 18.11 -31.34 26.22
N THR A 185 18.49 -31.57 27.47
CA THR A 185 19.87 -31.91 27.80
C THR A 185 20.09 -33.40 27.66
N THR A 186 21.36 -33.82 27.54
CA THR A 186 21.74 -35.23 27.49
C THR A 186 21.47 -36.02 28.78
N LYS A 187 20.99 -35.37 29.83
CA LYS A 187 20.60 -35.97 31.11
C LYS A 187 19.11 -35.83 31.40
N ASP A 188 18.28 -35.79 30.34
CA ASP A 188 16.81 -35.70 30.37
C ASP A 188 16.26 -34.44 31.06
N GLY A 189 17.06 -33.39 31.14
CA GLY A 189 16.60 -32.07 31.61
C GLY A 189 16.04 -31.24 30.48
N HIS A 190 14.97 -30.48 30.75
CA HIS A 190 14.36 -29.53 29.81
C HIS A 190 14.62 -28.10 30.25
N PHE A 191 14.90 -27.21 29.30
CA PHE A 191 14.92 -25.77 29.52
C PHE A 191 14.46 -25.01 28.28
N HIS A 192 14.10 -23.74 28.46
CA HIS A 192 13.59 -22.89 27.41
C HIS A 192 14.38 -21.58 27.32
N THR A 193 14.74 -21.20 26.11
CA THR A 193 15.12 -19.82 25.79
C THR A 193 13.92 -19.16 25.16
N LYS A 194 13.41 -18.03 25.73
CA LYS A 194 12.15 -17.41 25.29
C LYS A 194 12.40 -16.01 24.74
N ASN A 195 11.93 -15.73 23.53
CA ASN A 195 11.98 -14.42 22.86
C ASN A 195 13.37 -13.77 22.89
N MET A 196 14.40 -14.56 22.61
CA MET A 196 15.80 -14.15 22.58
C MET A 196 16.29 -13.94 21.16
N THR A 197 17.19 -12.99 20.96
CA THR A 197 18.00 -12.89 19.73
C THR A 197 19.05 -13.99 19.68
N ILE A 198 19.61 -14.30 18.50
CA ILE A 198 20.66 -15.32 18.37
C ILE A 198 21.86 -15.05 19.29
N PRO A 199 22.39 -13.80 19.39
CA PRO A 199 23.49 -13.52 20.31
C PRO A 199 23.15 -13.78 21.79
N GLU A 200 21.90 -13.50 22.20
CA GLU A 200 21.46 -13.77 23.57
C GLU A 200 21.35 -15.27 23.86
N ILE A 201 20.88 -16.06 22.87
CA ILE A 201 20.87 -17.54 22.96
C ILE A 201 22.30 -18.10 23.02
N ASP A 202 23.21 -17.62 22.17
CA ASP A 202 24.62 -18.02 22.18
C ASP A 202 25.26 -17.73 23.55
N GLN A 203 25.00 -16.56 24.13
CA GLN A 203 25.48 -16.18 25.45
C GLN A 203 24.86 -17.06 26.53
N TYR A 204 23.53 -17.27 26.50
CA TYR A 204 22.84 -18.14 27.45
C TYR A 204 23.43 -19.55 27.49
N LEU A 205 23.61 -20.19 26.32
CA LEU A 205 24.18 -21.55 26.23
C LEU A 205 25.62 -21.60 26.75
N THR A 206 26.40 -20.57 26.52
CA THR A 206 27.76 -20.45 26.99
C THR A 206 27.83 -20.30 28.52
N ASP A 207 27.07 -19.40 29.08
CA ASP A 207 27.07 -19.06 30.50
C ASP A 207 26.58 -20.23 31.37
N HIS A 208 25.65 -21.02 30.85
CA HIS A 208 25.13 -22.22 31.53
C HIS A 208 25.90 -23.50 31.26
N GLY A 209 27.05 -23.41 30.55
CA GLY A 209 27.95 -24.53 30.32
C GLY A 209 27.42 -25.59 29.36
N TYR A 210 26.46 -25.25 28.49
CA TYR A 210 25.95 -26.19 27.48
C TYR A 210 26.87 -26.35 26.26
N VAL A 211 27.89 -25.51 26.12
CA VAL A 211 28.83 -25.53 25.00
C VAL A 211 30.03 -26.44 25.33
N LEU A 212 30.12 -27.58 24.64
CA LEU A 212 31.25 -28.54 24.79
C LEU A 212 32.48 -28.12 24.00
N SER A 213 32.28 -27.61 22.79
CA SER A 213 33.38 -27.31 21.86
C SER A 213 33.30 -25.84 21.41
N PRO A 214 33.82 -24.89 22.20
CA PRO A 214 33.74 -23.44 21.89
C PRO A 214 34.35 -23.07 20.53
N LYS A 215 35.39 -23.80 20.11
CA LYS A 215 36.05 -23.61 18.80
C LYS A 215 35.08 -23.73 17.59
N TYR A 216 34.06 -24.56 17.72
CA TYR A 216 33.11 -24.85 16.65
C TYR A 216 31.73 -24.23 16.89
N PHE A 217 31.52 -23.58 18.01
CA PHE A 217 30.20 -23.09 18.43
C PHE A 217 29.70 -21.87 17.66
N LYS A 218 30.61 -21.02 17.17
CA LYS A 218 30.22 -19.82 16.42
C LYS A 218 29.32 -20.16 15.22
N GLY A 219 28.12 -19.58 15.22
CA GLY A 219 27.11 -19.76 14.16
C GLY A 219 26.31 -21.08 14.25
N VAL A 220 26.46 -21.85 15.34
CA VAL A 220 25.69 -23.08 15.53
C VAL A 220 24.21 -22.82 15.72
N VAL A 221 23.83 -21.88 16.58
CA VAL A 221 22.42 -21.53 16.81
C VAL A 221 21.79 -21.03 15.51
N THR A 222 22.49 -20.18 14.75
CA THR A 222 22.03 -19.74 13.41
C THR A 222 21.78 -20.95 12.48
N ALA A 223 22.71 -21.89 12.45
CA ALA A 223 22.59 -23.09 11.61
C ALA A 223 21.41 -23.99 12.04
N LEU A 224 21.18 -24.15 13.35
CA LEU A 224 20.06 -24.95 13.86
C LEU A 224 18.70 -24.30 13.48
N ILE A 225 18.58 -22.98 13.60
CA ILE A 225 17.38 -22.23 13.21
C ILE A 225 17.17 -22.37 11.69
N GLN A 226 18.23 -22.23 10.90
CA GLN A 226 18.15 -22.36 9.44
C GLN A 226 17.76 -23.79 9.02
N ILE A 227 18.36 -24.83 9.63
CA ILE A 227 17.95 -26.20 9.44
C ILE A 227 16.44 -26.38 9.73
N ALA A 228 15.98 -25.83 10.84
CA ALA A 228 14.58 -25.94 11.23
C ALA A 228 13.64 -25.25 10.22
N ILE A 229 14.01 -24.09 9.71
CA ILE A 229 13.22 -23.36 8.71
C ILE A 229 13.22 -24.10 7.37
N GLU A 230 14.39 -24.50 6.85
CA GLU A 230 14.53 -25.16 5.55
C GLU A 230 13.86 -26.54 5.48
N ASN A 231 13.65 -27.17 6.63
CA ASN A 231 13.01 -28.50 6.72
C ASN A 231 11.59 -28.44 7.31
N ASP A 232 10.99 -27.26 7.38
CA ASP A 232 9.63 -27.02 7.92
C ASP A 232 9.45 -27.52 9.39
N LEU A 233 10.53 -27.49 10.17
CA LEU A 233 10.51 -27.89 11.59
C LEU A 233 10.26 -26.71 12.53
N ALA A 234 10.46 -25.48 12.04
CA ALA A 234 10.23 -24.28 12.85
C ALA A 234 8.75 -23.87 12.84
N ILE A 235 8.26 -23.45 13.99
CA ILE A 235 6.94 -22.77 14.10
C ILE A 235 7.18 -21.28 13.87
N ILE A 236 6.60 -20.72 12.83
CA ILE A 236 6.70 -19.30 12.56
C ILE A 236 5.47 -18.61 13.13
N LYS A 237 5.68 -17.69 14.10
CA LYS A 237 4.65 -16.84 14.69
C LYS A 237 4.83 -15.42 14.21
N ASN A 238 3.77 -14.84 13.73
CA ASN A 238 3.71 -13.41 13.41
C ASN A 238 3.28 -12.64 14.65
N ASP A 239 4.16 -11.81 15.19
CA ASP A 239 3.89 -10.97 16.35
C ASP A 239 3.64 -9.51 15.92
N ILE A 240 3.08 -9.29 14.72
CA ILE A 240 2.71 -7.99 14.20
C ILE A 240 1.30 -7.66 14.70
N GLU A 241 1.16 -6.54 15.41
CA GLU A 241 -0.13 -6.03 15.86
C GLU A 241 -0.67 -4.91 14.96
N THR A 242 0.21 -4.29 14.15
CA THR A 242 -0.16 -3.16 13.27
C THR A 242 -0.93 -3.66 12.04
N PRO A 243 -2.10 -3.08 11.73
CA PRO A 243 -2.91 -3.51 10.59
C PRO A 243 -2.17 -3.35 9.25
N GLY A 244 -2.33 -4.33 8.35
CA GLY A 244 -1.77 -4.22 7.01
C GLY A 244 -1.22 -5.49 6.39
N PHE A 245 -0.45 -5.30 5.31
CA PHE A 245 0.15 -6.36 4.50
C PHE A 245 1.67 -6.29 4.57
N TYR A 246 2.29 -7.42 4.92
CA TYR A 246 3.73 -7.53 5.17
C TYR A 246 4.31 -8.69 4.37
N TYR A 247 5.49 -8.49 3.77
CA TYR A 247 6.21 -9.57 3.14
C TYR A 247 6.99 -10.37 4.18
N ASN A 248 6.77 -11.67 4.20
CA ASN A 248 7.54 -12.60 5.01
C ASN A 248 8.62 -13.27 4.14
N ASP A 249 9.87 -12.93 4.37
CA ASP A 249 11.00 -13.45 3.60
C ASP A 249 11.36 -14.90 3.95
N LEU A 250 10.88 -15.45 5.07
CA LEU A 250 11.07 -16.84 5.45
C LEU A 250 10.12 -17.76 4.70
N THR A 251 8.84 -17.42 4.73
CA THR A 251 7.78 -18.23 4.10
C THR A 251 7.56 -17.88 2.64
N LYS A 252 8.18 -16.77 2.16
CA LYS A 252 7.94 -16.22 0.81
C LYS A 252 6.46 -16.01 0.54
N SER A 253 5.74 -15.47 1.51
CA SER A 253 4.30 -15.27 1.49
C SER A 253 3.93 -13.89 2.02
N LEU A 254 2.66 -13.52 1.85
CA LEU A 254 2.09 -12.32 2.41
C LEU A 254 1.57 -12.61 3.83
N THR A 255 1.96 -11.79 4.81
CA THR A 255 1.37 -11.77 6.15
C THR A 255 0.29 -10.71 6.17
N ILE A 256 -0.93 -11.09 6.53
CA ILE A 256 -2.12 -10.24 6.54
C ILE A 256 -2.55 -10.03 8.00
N ILE A 257 -2.60 -8.77 8.44
CA ILE A 257 -2.98 -8.40 9.80
C ILE A 257 -4.18 -7.46 9.75
N ASP A 258 -5.19 -7.78 10.54
CA ASP A 258 -6.43 -7.01 10.69
C ASP A 258 -7.15 -6.72 9.36
N TYR A 259 -7.10 -7.69 8.46
CA TYR A 259 -7.87 -7.70 7.21
C TYR A 259 -8.48 -9.09 7.01
N GLU A 260 -9.81 -9.14 6.92
CA GLU A 260 -10.54 -10.39 6.71
C GLU A 260 -10.47 -10.81 5.24
N LEU A 261 -9.54 -11.72 4.92
CA LEU A 261 -9.43 -12.30 3.59
C LEU A 261 -10.61 -13.26 3.36
N LYS A 262 -11.37 -13.04 2.29
CA LYS A 262 -12.52 -13.85 1.88
C LYS A 262 -12.24 -14.52 0.55
N ASP A 263 -12.89 -15.66 0.32
CA ASP A 263 -12.87 -16.28 -1.00
C ASP A 263 -13.40 -15.29 -2.07
N VAL A 264 -12.83 -15.37 -3.25
CA VAL A 264 -13.23 -14.50 -4.36
C VAL A 264 -14.66 -14.84 -4.80
N ASN A 265 -15.53 -13.85 -4.77
CA ASN A 265 -16.89 -13.96 -5.25
C ASN A 265 -17.03 -13.24 -6.59
N ILE A 266 -17.09 -14.00 -7.68
CA ILE A 266 -17.14 -13.50 -9.06
C ILE A 266 -18.33 -12.56 -9.30
N VAL A 267 -19.50 -12.81 -8.69
CA VAL A 267 -20.66 -11.93 -8.84
C VAL A 267 -20.39 -10.56 -8.20
N LYS A 268 -19.81 -10.53 -6.99
CA LYS A 268 -19.45 -9.27 -6.33
C LYS A 268 -18.30 -8.56 -7.04
N LEU A 269 -17.35 -9.31 -7.58
CA LEU A 269 -16.25 -8.78 -8.38
C LEU A 269 -16.79 -8.10 -9.64
N ASN A 270 -17.69 -8.76 -10.36
CA ASN A 270 -18.32 -8.18 -11.55
C ASN A 270 -19.09 -6.88 -11.24
N ILE A 271 -19.81 -6.83 -10.12
CA ILE A 271 -20.51 -5.61 -9.65
C ILE A 271 -19.49 -4.49 -9.33
N ALA A 272 -18.31 -4.81 -8.81
CA ALA A 272 -17.26 -3.82 -8.55
C ALA A 272 -16.66 -3.29 -9.86
N LEU A 273 -16.48 -4.14 -10.86
CA LEU A 273 -16.00 -3.74 -12.20
C LEU A 273 -17.04 -2.85 -12.91
N ASP A 274 -18.34 -3.20 -12.84
CA ASP A 274 -19.42 -2.35 -13.37
C ASP A 274 -19.42 -0.96 -12.73
N LEU A 275 -19.17 -0.88 -11.42
CA LEU A 275 -19.07 0.40 -10.71
C LEU A 275 -17.90 1.25 -11.22
N ILE A 276 -16.74 0.62 -11.51
CA ILE A 276 -15.58 1.32 -12.08
C ILE A 276 -15.89 1.86 -13.48
N GLU A 277 -16.58 1.09 -14.31
CA GLU A 277 -16.99 1.54 -15.64
C GLU A 277 -18.04 2.66 -15.57
N ASP A 278 -18.96 2.61 -14.59
CA ASP A 278 -19.94 3.66 -14.34
C ASP A 278 -19.30 4.98 -13.90
N LEU A 279 -18.26 4.91 -13.06
CA LEU A 279 -17.46 6.07 -12.64
C LEU A 279 -16.93 6.88 -13.83
N LYS A 280 -16.53 6.23 -14.93
CA LYS A 280 -16.01 6.90 -16.12
C LYS A 280 -16.96 8.00 -16.63
N HIS A 281 -18.25 7.77 -16.58
CA HIS A 281 -19.26 8.72 -17.09
C HIS A 281 -19.28 10.05 -16.34
N PHE A 282 -18.79 10.07 -15.10
CA PHE A 282 -18.70 11.28 -14.28
C PHE A 282 -17.33 11.97 -14.35
N PHE A 283 -16.35 11.32 -14.98
CA PHE A 283 -14.98 11.82 -15.10
C PHE A 283 -14.54 11.93 -16.56
N VAL A 284 -15.45 12.38 -17.43
CA VAL A 284 -15.18 12.62 -18.86
C VAL A 284 -14.01 13.60 -19.01
N GLY A 285 -13.04 13.25 -19.83
CA GLY A 285 -11.79 13.99 -20.00
C GLY A 285 -10.75 13.78 -18.88
N GLN A 286 -11.11 13.05 -17.84
CA GLN A 286 -10.23 12.71 -16.70
C GLN A 286 -10.01 11.19 -16.56
N GLU A 287 -10.34 10.41 -17.58
CA GLU A 287 -10.36 8.95 -17.51
C GLU A 287 -9.00 8.37 -17.14
N LYS A 288 -7.91 8.93 -17.69
CA LYS A 288 -6.53 8.51 -17.35
C LYS A 288 -6.18 8.82 -15.88
N LYS A 289 -6.64 9.96 -15.34
CA LYS A 289 -6.42 10.34 -13.94
C LYS A 289 -7.21 9.43 -13.00
N LEU A 290 -8.47 9.14 -13.34
CA LEU A 290 -9.32 8.19 -12.61
C LEU A 290 -8.66 6.80 -12.60
N ALA A 291 -8.30 6.26 -13.76
CA ALA A 291 -7.67 4.95 -13.89
C ALA A 291 -6.36 4.87 -13.08
N THR A 292 -5.50 5.90 -13.17
CA THR A 292 -4.24 5.97 -12.43
C THR A 292 -4.49 5.95 -10.92
N THR A 293 -5.45 6.74 -10.44
CA THR A 293 -5.76 6.83 -9.00
C THR A 293 -6.35 5.54 -8.46
N LEU A 294 -7.32 4.95 -9.17
CA LEU A 294 -7.93 3.68 -8.74
C LEU A 294 -6.91 2.54 -8.71
N LYS A 295 -6.08 2.41 -9.75
CA LYS A 295 -5.02 1.41 -9.80
C LYS A 295 -3.97 1.60 -8.73
N HIS A 296 -3.55 2.83 -8.48
CA HIS A 296 -2.64 3.14 -7.39
C HIS A 296 -3.24 2.81 -6.03
N ALA A 297 -4.49 3.21 -5.76
CA ALA A 297 -5.17 2.95 -4.49
C ALA A 297 -5.35 1.44 -4.24
N LEU A 298 -5.63 0.66 -5.29
CA LEU A 298 -5.74 -0.81 -5.21
C LEU A 298 -4.45 -1.46 -4.70
N ILE A 299 -3.29 -0.96 -5.11
CA ILE A 299 -2.01 -1.57 -4.74
C ILE A 299 -1.29 -0.84 -3.59
N ALA A 300 -1.74 0.35 -3.19
CA ALA A 300 -1.12 1.18 -2.17
C ALA A 300 -0.77 0.44 -0.87
N PRO A 301 -1.62 -0.45 -0.31
CA PRO A 301 -1.33 -1.19 0.91
C PRO A 301 -0.14 -2.15 0.83
N PHE A 302 0.28 -2.53 -0.37
CA PHE A 302 1.44 -3.40 -0.59
C PHE A 302 2.76 -2.63 -0.69
N GLY A 303 2.72 -1.29 -0.54
CA GLY A 303 3.91 -0.43 -0.64
C GLY A 303 5.00 -0.82 0.37
N PHE A 304 4.63 -1.15 1.60
CA PHE A 304 5.59 -1.59 2.61
C PHE A 304 6.18 -2.97 2.30
N ALA A 305 5.35 -3.92 1.87
CA ALA A 305 5.81 -5.25 1.47
C ALA A 305 6.85 -5.18 0.33
N LYS A 306 6.62 -4.31 -0.67
CA LYS A 306 7.60 -4.07 -1.75
C LYS A 306 8.92 -3.50 -1.23
N LYS A 307 8.89 -2.60 -0.24
CA LYS A 307 10.10 -2.07 0.42
C LYS A 307 10.84 -3.15 1.23
N GLN A 308 10.12 -4.05 1.89
CA GLN A 308 10.71 -5.20 2.59
C GLN A 308 11.45 -6.16 1.65
N MET A 309 10.97 -6.30 0.41
CA MET A 309 11.65 -7.09 -0.63
C MET A 309 12.94 -6.45 -1.16
N GLY A 310 13.26 -5.20 -0.77
CA GLY A 310 14.46 -4.49 -1.19
C GLY A 310 14.48 -4.13 -2.68
N LEU A 311 13.32 -3.85 -3.26
CA LEU A 311 13.19 -3.56 -4.68
C LEU A 311 13.75 -2.16 -5.04
N PRO A 312 14.20 -1.96 -6.29
CA PRO A 312 14.65 -0.65 -6.77
C PRO A 312 13.48 0.36 -6.85
N LEU A 313 13.82 1.66 -6.85
CA LEU A 313 12.83 2.74 -6.75
C LEU A 313 11.71 2.67 -7.80
N GLU A 314 12.05 2.31 -9.03
CA GLU A 314 11.12 2.17 -10.16
C GLU A 314 10.07 1.06 -9.97
N HIS A 315 10.33 0.12 -9.07
CA HIS A 315 9.40 -0.95 -8.71
C HIS A 315 8.55 -0.60 -7.48
N LEU A 316 8.96 0.39 -6.68
CA LEU A 316 8.21 0.81 -5.50
C LEU A 316 6.93 1.57 -5.91
N ILE A 317 5.99 1.67 -4.98
CA ILE A 317 4.77 2.43 -5.18
C ILE A 317 5.05 3.89 -4.80
N PRO A 318 5.00 4.83 -5.76
CA PRO A 318 5.21 6.24 -5.49
C PRO A 318 4.06 6.81 -4.66
N TYR A 319 4.26 7.98 -4.05
CA TYR A 319 3.15 8.75 -3.51
C TYR A 319 2.37 9.42 -4.64
N MET A 320 1.08 9.69 -4.41
CA MET A 320 0.23 10.37 -5.38
C MET A 320 0.03 11.83 -4.99
N PHE A 321 0.02 12.73 -5.97
CA PHE A 321 -0.18 14.15 -5.74
C PHE A 321 -1.22 14.70 -6.73
N HIS A 322 -2.43 14.93 -6.22
CA HIS A 322 -3.53 15.54 -6.96
C HIS A 322 -3.50 17.05 -6.71
N PHE A 323 -3.30 17.85 -7.73
CA PHE A 323 -3.22 19.28 -7.55
C PHE A 323 -3.99 20.06 -8.66
N GLY A 324 -4.24 21.34 -8.43
CA GLY A 324 -4.98 22.20 -9.33
C GLY A 324 -6.23 22.80 -8.67
N LYS A 325 -7.12 23.37 -9.44
CA LYS A 325 -8.22 24.22 -8.97
C LYS A 325 -9.19 23.51 -8.04
N GLY A 326 -9.68 24.24 -7.03
CA GLY A 326 -10.73 23.79 -6.13
C GLY A 326 -12.02 23.43 -6.86
N GLY A 327 -12.64 22.31 -6.50
CA GLY A 327 -13.90 21.84 -7.09
C GLY A 327 -13.78 20.99 -8.35
N SER A 328 -12.55 20.61 -8.77
CA SER A 328 -12.29 19.72 -9.90
C SER A 328 -12.41 18.22 -9.59
N GLY A 329 -12.72 17.84 -8.35
CA GLY A 329 -12.94 16.44 -7.96
C GLY A 329 -11.73 15.71 -7.37
N LYS A 330 -10.57 16.38 -7.17
CA LYS A 330 -9.32 15.80 -6.62
C LYS A 330 -9.54 14.93 -5.37
N THR A 331 -10.09 15.54 -4.31
CA THR A 331 -10.33 14.85 -3.05
C THR A 331 -11.37 13.74 -3.20
N THR A 332 -12.37 13.95 -4.06
CA THR A 332 -13.39 12.92 -4.34
C THR A 332 -12.79 11.67 -4.95
N ILE A 333 -11.93 11.81 -5.98
CA ILE A 333 -11.28 10.65 -6.62
C ILE A 333 -10.34 9.94 -5.62
N ALA A 334 -9.57 10.68 -4.83
CA ALA A 334 -8.70 10.10 -3.80
C ALA A 334 -9.52 9.30 -2.77
N ARG A 335 -10.64 9.86 -2.28
CA ARG A 335 -11.55 9.17 -1.35
C ARG A 335 -12.20 7.93 -1.93
N ILE A 336 -12.56 7.92 -3.21
CA ILE A 336 -13.09 6.72 -3.87
C ILE A 336 -12.08 5.58 -3.77
N GLY A 337 -10.79 5.86 -3.96
CA GLY A 337 -9.72 4.87 -3.83
C GLY A 337 -9.62 4.25 -2.43
N SER A 338 -9.96 4.99 -1.36
CA SER A 338 -9.91 4.44 0.00
C SER A 338 -10.92 3.31 0.22
N TYR A 339 -12.06 3.32 -0.47
CA TYR A 339 -13.10 2.30 -0.34
C TYR A 339 -12.67 0.88 -0.77
N PHE A 340 -11.52 0.73 -1.39
CA PHE A 340 -10.96 -0.60 -1.66
C PHE A 340 -10.71 -1.37 -0.36
N TYR A 341 -10.15 -0.72 0.66
CA TYR A 341 -9.73 -1.38 1.90
C TYR A 341 -10.49 -0.92 3.15
N GLY A 342 -11.20 0.19 3.07
CA GLY A 342 -11.97 0.73 4.18
C GLY A 342 -12.83 1.91 3.73
N GLU A 343 -13.52 2.54 4.67
CA GLU A 343 -14.18 3.83 4.43
C GLU A 343 -13.18 4.94 4.78
N PRO A 344 -13.19 6.07 4.04
CA PRO A 344 -12.45 7.25 4.45
C PRO A 344 -12.96 7.71 5.81
N ASP A 345 -12.08 7.83 6.78
CA ASP A 345 -12.38 8.31 8.13
C ASP A 345 -11.36 9.37 8.59
N SER A 346 -11.48 9.86 9.81
CA SER A 346 -10.56 10.86 10.37
C SER A 346 -9.13 10.34 10.60
N GLU A 347 -8.87 9.05 10.45
CA GLU A 347 -7.54 8.47 10.58
C GLU A 347 -6.85 8.26 9.23
N THR A 348 -7.63 8.05 8.18
CA THR A 348 -7.16 7.76 6.81
C THR A 348 -7.31 8.95 5.87
N ASP A 349 -8.10 9.98 6.22
CA ASP A 349 -8.33 11.21 5.47
C ASP A 349 -8.12 12.42 6.38
N ILE A 350 -6.87 12.89 6.44
CA ILE A 350 -6.41 13.90 7.42
C ILE A 350 -6.12 15.24 6.76
N GLY A 351 -6.15 16.29 7.57
CA GLY A 351 -5.74 17.63 7.15
C GLY A 351 -4.23 17.81 7.12
N GLY A 352 -3.72 18.71 6.29
CA GLY A 352 -2.28 19.00 6.18
C GLY A 352 -1.64 19.43 7.49
N SER A 353 -2.41 20.08 8.40
CA SER A 353 -1.92 20.45 9.74
C SER A 353 -1.59 19.26 10.64
N GLU A 354 -2.15 18.08 10.36
CA GLU A 354 -1.83 16.84 11.07
C GLU A 354 -0.61 16.12 10.51
N PHE A 355 -0.03 16.66 9.43
CA PHE A 355 1.07 16.07 8.67
C PHE A 355 2.25 17.03 8.47
N ASP A 356 2.25 18.23 9.05
CA ASP A 356 3.13 19.36 8.77
C ASP A 356 4.49 19.34 9.49
N THR A 357 4.76 18.33 10.31
CA THR A 357 6.04 18.16 11.00
C THR A 357 6.56 16.73 10.89
N VAL A 358 7.89 16.56 10.97
CA VAL A 358 8.52 15.21 10.92
C VAL A 358 7.92 14.24 11.95
N PRO A 359 7.64 14.63 13.22
CA PRO A 359 6.94 13.76 14.16
C PRO A 359 5.54 13.34 13.73
N ARG A 360 4.75 14.28 13.19
CA ARG A 360 3.38 14.00 12.73
C ARG A 360 3.39 13.12 11.50
N ILE A 361 4.25 13.39 10.52
CA ILE A 361 4.46 12.53 9.35
C ILE A 361 4.73 11.09 9.82
N GLY A 362 5.75 10.90 10.67
CA GLY A 362 6.08 9.57 11.18
C GLY A 362 4.94 8.90 11.93
N GLY A 363 4.24 9.65 12.79
CA GLY A 363 3.10 9.14 13.57
C GLY A 363 1.93 8.68 12.69
N GLN A 364 1.59 9.42 11.63
CA GLN A 364 0.49 9.07 10.75
C GLN A 364 0.81 7.88 9.84
N ILE A 365 1.98 7.89 9.17
CA ILE A 365 2.34 6.83 8.23
C ILE A 365 2.70 5.50 8.89
N SER A 366 2.89 5.46 10.21
CA SER A 366 3.22 4.23 10.96
C SER A 366 2.01 3.48 11.52
N LYS A 367 0.79 3.98 11.32
CA LYS A 367 -0.43 3.37 11.90
C LYS A 367 -0.85 2.08 11.19
N SER A 368 -0.67 2.00 9.89
CA SER A 368 -1.03 0.84 9.08
C SER A 368 -0.30 0.87 7.74
N THR A 369 -0.39 -0.21 6.94
CA THR A 369 0.06 -0.19 5.56
C THR A 369 -1.00 0.35 4.59
N PHE A 370 -2.24 0.56 5.05
CA PHE A 370 -3.32 1.08 4.22
C PHE A 370 -3.04 2.50 3.74
N GLY A 371 -3.66 2.87 2.62
CA GLY A 371 -3.46 4.19 2.01
C GLY A 371 -3.94 5.33 2.91
N LEU A 372 -3.17 6.43 2.93
CA LEU A 372 -3.47 7.64 3.68
C LEU A 372 -3.73 8.79 2.71
N ILE A 373 -4.79 9.57 2.94
CA ILE A 373 -5.07 10.81 2.22
C ILE A 373 -4.68 11.99 3.10
N VAL A 374 -3.95 12.95 2.53
CA VAL A 374 -3.56 14.19 3.20
C VAL A 374 -4.05 15.38 2.38
N ASN A 375 -4.98 16.13 2.94
CA ASN A 375 -5.56 17.30 2.27
C ASN A 375 -4.81 18.58 2.62
N GLU A 376 -4.53 19.41 1.61
CA GLU A 376 -3.87 20.73 1.71
C GLU A 376 -2.54 20.67 2.48
N PRO A 377 -1.52 19.96 1.97
CA PRO A 377 -0.25 19.70 2.65
C PRO A 377 0.77 20.86 2.55
N ASP A 378 0.36 22.10 2.37
CA ASP A 378 1.24 23.26 2.09
C ASP A 378 2.34 23.43 3.14
N GLY A 379 2.04 23.17 4.42
CA GLY A 379 3.02 23.22 5.51
C GLY A 379 4.16 22.21 5.38
N VAL A 380 3.86 21.05 4.77
CA VAL A 380 4.82 19.94 4.58
C VAL A 380 5.92 20.34 3.62
N PHE A 381 5.55 20.88 2.48
CA PHE A 381 6.48 21.20 1.39
C PHE A 381 7.30 22.46 1.64
N ASN A 382 6.87 23.32 2.57
CA ASN A 382 7.63 24.47 3.04
C ASN A 382 8.70 24.09 4.08
N CYS A 383 8.67 22.87 4.60
CA CYS A 383 9.60 22.35 5.63
C CYS A 383 10.63 21.41 5.01
N LYS A 384 11.88 21.82 4.88
CA LYS A 384 12.95 21.01 4.29
C LYS A 384 13.11 19.63 4.94
N SER A 385 13.03 19.54 6.27
CA SER A 385 13.13 18.25 6.97
C SER A 385 11.92 17.34 6.72
N CYS A 386 10.72 17.91 6.54
CA CYS A 386 9.54 17.15 6.18
C CYS A 386 9.68 16.57 4.76
N VAL A 387 10.16 17.39 3.81
CA VAL A 387 10.43 16.94 2.42
C VAL A 387 11.45 15.80 2.39
N GLU A 388 12.55 15.90 3.14
CA GLU A 388 13.54 14.81 3.21
C GLU A 388 12.99 13.56 3.88
N THR A 389 12.11 13.72 4.88
CA THR A 389 11.39 12.59 5.49
C THR A 389 10.48 11.90 4.47
N LEU A 390 9.70 12.65 3.69
CA LEU A 390 8.84 12.08 2.65
C LEU A 390 9.65 11.31 1.60
N LYS A 391 10.77 11.87 1.12
CA LYS A 391 11.67 11.15 0.19
C LYS A 391 12.13 9.82 0.77
N THR A 392 12.48 9.81 2.06
CA THR A 392 12.89 8.59 2.77
C THR A 392 11.74 7.58 2.89
N CYS A 393 10.53 8.05 3.21
CA CYS A 393 9.37 7.20 3.41
C CYS A 393 8.94 6.44 2.14
N VAL A 394 9.13 7.02 0.96
CA VAL A 394 8.84 6.32 -0.30
C VAL A 394 9.81 5.16 -0.52
N GLU A 395 11.09 5.35 -0.24
CA GLU A 395 12.16 4.42 -0.61
C GLU A 395 12.50 3.38 0.47
N ARG A 396 12.29 3.72 1.74
CA ARG A 396 12.78 2.92 2.87
C ARG A 396 11.63 2.44 3.75
N THR A 397 11.87 1.36 4.46
CA THR A 397 10.95 0.87 5.48
C THR A 397 10.87 1.79 6.70
N ASN A 398 11.92 2.59 6.96
CA ASN A 398 12.02 3.47 8.12
C ASN A 398 11.76 4.92 7.74
N ALA A 399 10.78 5.58 8.41
CA ALA A 399 10.52 7.00 8.27
C ALA A 399 11.57 7.84 9.03
N ARG A 400 11.82 7.46 10.27
CA ARG A 400 12.79 8.14 11.15
C ARG A 400 13.15 7.27 12.36
N ARG A 401 14.15 7.70 13.12
CA ARG A 401 14.48 7.16 14.44
C ARG A 401 14.28 8.22 15.51
N ARG A 402 13.84 7.82 16.71
CA ARG A 402 13.70 8.69 17.86
C ARG A 402 14.24 8.01 19.10
N TYR A 403 14.70 8.79 20.09
CA TYR A 403 15.04 8.25 21.39
C TYR A 403 13.79 8.09 22.26
N GLU A 404 13.60 6.91 22.84
CA GLU A 404 12.63 6.61 23.90
C GLU A 404 13.42 6.27 25.16
N GLY A 405 13.62 7.26 26.02
CA GLY A 405 14.54 7.13 27.15
C GLY A 405 15.98 6.94 26.66
N ARG A 406 16.58 5.75 26.91
CA ARG A 406 17.93 5.39 26.45
C ARG A 406 17.95 4.59 25.15
N ASN A 407 16.80 4.12 24.70
CA ASN A 407 16.67 3.28 23.50
C ASN A 407 16.35 4.13 22.27
N LEU A 408 16.86 3.69 21.12
CA LEU A 408 16.57 4.30 19.82
C LEU A 408 15.41 3.55 19.16
N ALA A 409 14.21 4.15 19.15
CA ALA A 409 13.03 3.59 18.50
C ALA A 409 12.94 3.99 17.04
N THR A 410 12.67 3.04 16.16
CA THR A 410 12.45 3.25 14.74
C THR A 410 10.96 3.43 14.44
N ILE A 411 10.62 4.52 13.76
CA ILE A 411 9.29 4.78 13.24
C ILE A 411 9.24 4.29 11.79
N LEU A 412 8.31 3.41 11.47
CA LEU A 412 8.21 2.80 10.14
C LEU A 412 7.43 3.65 9.16
N ALA A 413 7.78 3.53 7.88
CA ALA A 413 7.08 4.15 6.76
C ALA A 413 6.12 3.12 6.14
N LEU A 414 5.01 2.83 6.83
CA LEU A 414 4.06 1.79 6.42
C LEU A 414 3.16 2.26 5.27
N SER A 415 2.42 3.36 5.49
CA SER A 415 1.41 3.83 4.53
C SER A 415 2.00 4.43 3.26
N THR A 416 1.34 4.17 2.14
CA THR A 416 1.47 4.96 0.92
C THR A 416 0.51 6.15 0.98
N VAL A 417 0.96 7.34 0.57
CA VAL A 417 0.21 8.59 0.77
C VAL A 417 -0.29 9.17 -0.55
N SER A 418 -1.54 9.61 -0.56
CA SER A 418 -2.16 10.41 -1.61
C SER A 418 -2.42 11.82 -1.08
N PHE A 419 -1.83 12.83 -1.73
CA PHE A 419 -2.00 14.23 -1.37
C PHE A 419 -3.02 14.90 -2.29
N THR A 420 -3.82 15.82 -1.73
CA THR A 420 -4.67 16.71 -2.52
C THR A 420 -4.33 18.15 -2.19
N SER A 421 -4.04 18.98 -3.19
CA SER A 421 -3.61 20.38 -3.01
C SER A 421 -4.22 21.28 -4.06
N ASN A 422 -4.32 22.56 -3.73
CA ASN A 422 -4.62 23.60 -4.71
C ASN A 422 -3.35 24.16 -5.37
N SER A 423 -2.17 23.80 -4.87
CA SER A 423 -0.87 24.26 -5.38
C SER A 423 -0.09 23.11 -5.98
N ALA A 424 0.73 23.38 -6.97
CA ALA A 424 1.64 22.41 -7.58
C ALA A 424 2.70 21.90 -6.57
N LEU A 425 3.21 20.71 -6.81
CA LEU A 425 4.34 20.17 -6.03
C LEU A 425 5.58 21.03 -6.27
N PRO A 426 6.28 21.51 -5.23
CA PRO A 426 7.51 22.29 -5.42
C PRO A 426 8.55 21.53 -6.24
N ASN A 427 9.19 22.22 -7.18
CA ASN A 427 10.27 21.65 -7.99
C ASN A 427 11.54 21.47 -7.15
N ILE A 428 11.54 20.43 -6.30
CA ILE A 428 12.67 20.05 -5.45
C ILE A 428 13.32 18.82 -6.04
N GLU A 429 14.63 18.87 -6.29
CA GLU A 429 15.40 17.76 -6.86
C GLU A 429 15.12 16.45 -6.10
N GLY A 430 14.78 15.43 -6.85
CA GLY A 430 14.50 14.08 -6.35
C GLY A 430 13.13 13.91 -5.66
N LEU A 431 12.34 14.99 -5.46
CA LEU A 431 10.97 14.83 -4.96
C LEU A 431 10.03 14.36 -6.08
N THR A 432 10.07 14.99 -7.23
CA THR A 432 9.18 14.72 -8.37
C THR A 432 9.18 13.27 -8.82
N ARG A 433 10.34 12.61 -8.86
CA ARG A 433 10.43 11.18 -9.25
C ARG A 433 9.81 10.19 -8.25
N ARG A 434 9.44 10.66 -7.06
CA ARG A 434 8.81 9.86 -5.99
C ARG A 434 7.31 10.07 -5.91
N PHE A 435 6.78 10.92 -6.79
CA PHE A 435 5.37 11.26 -6.84
C PHE A 435 4.81 11.06 -8.25
N VAL A 436 3.62 10.49 -8.32
CA VAL A 436 2.77 10.60 -9.52
C VAL A 436 1.95 11.88 -9.35
N GLN A 437 2.17 12.83 -10.24
CA GLN A 437 1.50 14.11 -10.22
C GLN A 437 0.32 14.10 -11.18
N LEU A 438 -0.85 14.53 -10.69
CA LEU A 438 -2.08 14.63 -11.47
C LEU A 438 -2.58 16.07 -11.40
N LEU A 439 -2.42 16.80 -12.49
CA LEU A 439 -2.91 18.16 -12.64
C LEU A 439 -4.40 18.15 -13.00
N TYR A 440 -5.20 18.89 -12.24
CA TYR A 440 -6.63 19.12 -12.49
C TYR A 440 -6.85 20.56 -12.92
N SER A 441 -7.07 20.73 -14.22
CA SER A 441 -7.21 22.06 -14.83
C SER A 441 -8.52 22.76 -14.43
N HIS A 442 -8.56 24.07 -14.67
CA HIS A 442 -9.76 24.87 -14.42
C HIS A 442 -10.97 24.39 -15.23
N SER A 443 -10.75 23.93 -16.46
CA SER A 443 -11.80 23.39 -17.34
C SER A 443 -12.48 22.12 -16.80
N GLU A 444 -11.83 21.41 -15.89
CA GLU A 444 -12.35 20.19 -15.26
C GLU A 444 -13.21 20.46 -14.02
N LYS A 445 -13.40 21.71 -13.65
CA LYS A 445 -14.24 22.11 -12.51
C LYS A 445 -15.68 21.68 -12.75
N LYS A 446 -16.24 20.92 -11.81
CA LYS A 446 -17.62 20.46 -11.86
C LYS A 446 -18.58 21.52 -11.33
N SER A 447 -19.70 21.69 -12.01
CA SER A 447 -20.83 22.49 -11.53
C SER A 447 -21.46 21.87 -10.28
N ASP A 448 -22.20 22.65 -9.50
CA ASP A 448 -22.86 22.13 -8.30
C ASP A 448 -23.97 21.13 -8.63
N SER A 449 -24.59 21.24 -9.81
CA SER A 449 -25.55 20.26 -10.33
C SER A 449 -24.88 18.92 -10.65
N GLU A 450 -23.69 18.92 -11.27
CA GLU A 450 -22.92 17.68 -11.53
C GLU A 450 -22.45 17.02 -10.24
N LYS A 451 -21.97 17.80 -9.27
CA LYS A 451 -21.59 17.28 -7.95
C LYS A 451 -22.77 16.63 -7.25
N LYS A 452 -23.94 17.28 -7.27
CA LYS A 452 -25.16 16.75 -6.66
C LYS A 452 -25.59 15.46 -7.35
N ALA A 453 -25.63 15.44 -8.69
CA ALA A 453 -25.96 14.25 -9.46
C ALA A 453 -25.01 13.08 -9.15
N PHE A 454 -23.71 13.35 -9.01
CA PHE A 454 -22.70 12.36 -8.60
C PHE A 454 -22.99 11.79 -7.20
N MET A 455 -23.24 12.67 -6.21
CA MET A 455 -23.51 12.24 -4.84
C MET A 455 -24.78 11.39 -4.74
N GLU A 456 -25.86 11.81 -5.43
CA GLU A 456 -27.12 11.07 -5.48
C GLU A 456 -26.96 9.72 -6.17
N HIS A 457 -26.25 9.66 -7.31
CA HIS A 457 -26.04 8.44 -8.09
C HIS A 457 -25.29 7.38 -7.28
N PHE A 458 -24.21 7.76 -6.63
CA PHE A 458 -23.39 6.83 -5.82
C PHE A 458 -23.85 6.74 -4.35
N ARG A 459 -24.94 7.39 -3.98
CA ARG A 459 -25.56 7.37 -2.64
C ARG A 459 -24.59 7.80 -1.53
N MET A 460 -23.78 8.80 -1.79
CA MET A 460 -22.75 9.26 -0.83
C MET A 460 -23.33 9.93 0.41
N ASP A 461 -24.59 10.42 0.35
CA ASP A 461 -25.28 11.02 1.50
C ASP A 461 -25.69 9.98 2.57
N SER A 462 -25.59 8.70 2.25
CA SER A 462 -25.94 7.61 3.15
C SER A 462 -24.76 6.64 3.24
N PRO A 463 -23.87 6.76 4.24
CA PRO A 463 -22.66 5.94 4.34
C PRO A 463 -22.95 4.43 4.18
N GLU A 464 -23.97 3.89 4.85
CA GLU A 464 -24.33 2.47 4.77
C GLU A 464 -24.79 2.01 3.38
N LEU A 465 -25.28 2.92 2.54
CA LEU A 465 -25.80 2.65 1.20
C LEU A 465 -24.86 3.05 0.09
N CYS A 466 -23.72 3.64 0.43
CA CYS A 466 -22.72 4.12 -0.51
C CYS A 466 -22.26 2.98 -1.44
N LEU A 467 -22.37 3.19 -2.75
CA LEU A 467 -22.05 2.16 -3.73
C LEU A 467 -20.55 1.82 -3.76
N PHE A 468 -19.67 2.72 -3.30
CA PHE A 468 -18.22 2.49 -3.30
C PHE A 468 -17.77 1.34 -2.39
N HIS A 469 -18.59 0.91 -1.42
CA HIS A 469 -18.31 -0.32 -0.67
C HIS A 469 -18.15 -1.57 -1.54
N ARG A 470 -18.70 -1.56 -2.75
CA ARG A 470 -18.57 -2.66 -3.72
C ARG A 470 -17.13 -2.84 -4.19
N LEU A 471 -16.29 -1.78 -4.14
CA LEU A 471 -14.87 -1.84 -4.51
C LEU A 471 -14.06 -2.80 -3.63
N LYS A 472 -14.53 -3.10 -2.40
CA LYS A 472 -13.92 -4.10 -1.52
C LYS A 472 -13.80 -5.48 -2.18
N ALA A 473 -14.67 -5.83 -3.13
CA ALA A 473 -14.58 -7.11 -3.84
C ALA A 473 -13.34 -7.19 -4.73
N LEU A 474 -12.97 -6.08 -5.40
CA LEU A 474 -11.76 -6.02 -6.20
C LEU A 474 -10.49 -5.97 -5.34
N ALA A 475 -10.54 -5.28 -4.20
CA ALA A 475 -9.43 -5.32 -3.22
C ALA A 475 -9.21 -6.74 -2.70
N ASN A 476 -10.29 -7.44 -2.31
CA ASN A 476 -10.19 -8.83 -1.86
C ASN A 476 -9.63 -9.76 -2.95
N PHE A 477 -10.03 -9.56 -4.21
CA PHE A 477 -9.44 -10.26 -5.36
C PHE A 477 -7.93 -10.01 -5.44
N ALA A 478 -7.50 -8.74 -5.40
CA ALA A 478 -6.09 -8.37 -5.49
C ALA A 478 -5.25 -8.97 -4.34
N VAL A 479 -5.79 -8.99 -3.11
CA VAL A 479 -5.11 -9.61 -1.96
C VAL A 479 -4.97 -11.12 -2.15
N ASN A 480 -6.00 -11.82 -2.67
CA ASN A 480 -5.93 -13.24 -2.96
C ASN A 480 -4.87 -13.55 -4.01
N GLU A 481 -4.87 -12.84 -5.15
CA GLU A 481 -3.88 -13.00 -6.22
C GLU A 481 -2.44 -12.84 -5.73
N ILE A 482 -2.18 -11.79 -4.92
CA ILE A 482 -0.85 -11.55 -4.35
C ILE A 482 -0.50 -12.57 -3.26
N ASN A 483 -1.48 -13.04 -2.49
CA ASN A 483 -1.24 -14.06 -1.48
C ASN A 483 -0.94 -15.44 -2.10
N GLU A 484 -1.51 -15.73 -3.27
CA GLU A 484 -1.21 -16.95 -4.04
C GLU A 484 0.14 -16.85 -4.76
N ASP A 485 0.46 -15.68 -5.30
CA ASP A 485 1.71 -15.41 -6.01
C ASP A 485 2.35 -14.09 -5.54
N VAL A 486 3.11 -14.17 -4.46
CA VAL A 486 3.79 -13.00 -3.87
C VAL A 486 4.85 -12.40 -4.81
N GLU A 487 5.34 -13.15 -5.80
CA GLU A 487 6.32 -12.66 -6.78
C GLU A 487 5.72 -11.57 -7.69
N LEU A 488 4.40 -11.46 -7.79
CA LEU A 488 3.73 -10.32 -8.44
C LEU A 488 4.18 -8.98 -7.86
N LEU A 489 4.51 -8.92 -6.57
CA LEU A 489 5.02 -7.70 -5.94
C LEU A 489 6.36 -7.22 -6.52
N ARG A 490 7.11 -8.06 -7.26
CA ARG A 490 8.36 -7.64 -7.91
C ARG A 490 8.14 -6.81 -9.17
N LEU A 491 6.95 -6.83 -9.75
CA LEU A 491 6.63 -6.03 -10.92
C LEU A 491 6.71 -4.53 -10.60
N PRO A 492 7.06 -3.66 -11.56
CA PRO A 492 6.81 -2.23 -11.45
C PRO A 492 5.35 -1.95 -11.05
N TRP A 493 5.10 -0.87 -10.33
CA TRP A 493 3.77 -0.62 -9.77
C TRP A 493 2.67 -0.51 -10.85
N GLN A 494 3.00 0.04 -12.03
CA GLN A 494 2.08 0.10 -13.17
C GLN A 494 1.72 -1.30 -13.67
N ASP A 495 2.72 -2.14 -13.87
CA ASP A 495 2.55 -3.49 -14.40
C ASP A 495 1.78 -4.37 -13.39
N LEU A 496 2.11 -4.25 -12.08
CA LEU A 496 1.36 -4.93 -11.02
C LEU A 496 -0.11 -4.55 -11.06
N SER A 497 -0.41 -3.26 -11.08
CA SER A 497 -1.79 -2.77 -11.06
C SER A 497 -2.57 -3.17 -12.33
N ASN A 498 -1.95 -3.11 -13.50
CA ASN A 498 -2.56 -3.56 -14.75
C ASN A 498 -2.77 -5.08 -14.75
N ALA A 499 -1.81 -5.86 -14.26
CA ALA A 499 -1.94 -7.31 -14.17
C ALA A 499 -3.14 -7.71 -13.29
N LEU A 500 -3.29 -7.10 -12.11
CA LEU A 500 -4.41 -7.40 -11.19
C LEU A 500 -5.76 -7.03 -11.81
N ILE A 501 -5.87 -5.85 -12.43
CA ILE A 501 -7.11 -5.42 -13.08
C ILE A 501 -7.44 -6.34 -14.26
N THR A 502 -6.48 -6.65 -15.12
CA THR A 502 -6.69 -7.53 -16.29
C THR A 502 -7.15 -8.92 -15.84
N ARG A 503 -6.53 -9.50 -14.81
CA ARG A 503 -6.95 -10.79 -14.25
C ARG A 503 -8.38 -10.72 -13.69
N ALA A 504 -8.74 -9.65 -12.95
CA ALA A 504 -10.07 -9.48 -12.41
C ALA A 504 -11.15 -9.46 -13.53
N TYR A 505 -10.89 -8.78 -14.63
CA TYR A 505 -11.79 -8.79 -15.80
C TYR A 505 -11.85 -10.18 -16.45
N ALA A 506 -10.71 -10.84 -16.63
CA ALA A 506 -10.63 -12.17 -17.22
C ALA A 506 -11.41 -13.22 -16.41
N ASP A 507 -11.31 -13.20 -15.09
CA ASP A 507 -12.06 -14.09 -14.18
C ASP A 507 -13.56 -13.86 -14.25
N CYS A 508 -13.98 -12.63 -14.57
CA CYS A 508 -15.38 -12.30 -14.85
C CYS A 508 -15.82 -12.64 -16.30
N GLY A 509 -14.91 -13.20 -17.13
CA GLY A 509 -15.17 -13.48 -18.54
C GLY A 509 -15.31 -12.22 -19.40
N ARG A 510 -14.67 -11.11 -19.01
CA ARG A 510 -14.75 -9.80 -19.67
C ARG A 510 -13.38 -9.36 -20.17
N GLU A 511 -13.37 -8.51 -21.17
CA GLU A 511 -12.17 -7.82 -21.64
C GLU A 511 -12.00 -6.51 -20.86
N CYS A 512 -10.76 -6.24 -20.38
CA CYS A 512 -10.47 -5.02 -19.65
C CYS A 512 -10.50 -3.81 -20.58
N PRO A 513 -11.25 -2.74 -20.26
CA PRO A 513 -11.32 -1.55 -21.10
C PRO A 513 -9.95 -0.85 -21.23
N GLU A 514 -9.59 -0.42 -22.43
CA GLU A 514 -8.30 0.23 -22.72
C GLU A 514 -8.04 1.48 -21.85
N TRP A 515 -9.07 2.29 -21.59
CA TRP A 515 -8.92 3.48 -20.75
C TRP A 515 -8.43 3.15 -19.34
N LEU A 516 -8.86 2.01 -18.79
CA LEU A 516 -8.49 1.59 -17.44
C LEU A 516 -7.04 1.07 -17.38
N LEU A 517 -6.51 0.54 -18.48
CA LEU A 517 -5.10 0.14 -18.59
C LEU A 517 -4.15 1.33 -18.77
N SER A 518 -4.68 2.48 -19.18
CA SER A 518 -3.90 3.70 -19.41
C SER A 518 -3.49 4.36 -18.08
N PHE A 519 -2.41 5.16 -18.13
CA PHE A 519 -1.96 6.01 -17.03
C PHE A 519 -1.98 7.48 -17.47
N ALA A 520 -2.17 8.37 -16.50
CA ALA A 520 -1.98 9.79 -16.72
C ALA A 520 -0.52 10.07 -17.13
N GLU A 521 -0.34 10.97 -18.06
CA GLU A 521 0.98 11.41 -18.51
C GLU A 521 1.66 12.25 -17.44
N ALA A 522 2.97 12.30 -17.48
CA ALA A 522 3.72 13.17 -16.58
C ALA A 522 3.39 14.63 -16.91
N VAL A 523 3.11 15.41 -15.87
CA VAL A 523 2.81 16.84 -16.04
C VAL A 523 4.04 17.57 -16.57
N THR A 524 3.87 18.31 -17.66
CA THR A 524 4.94 19.08 -18.29
C THR A 524 5.05 20.46 -17.67
N LEU A 525 6.21 21.12 -17.84
CA LEU A 525 6.40 22.51 -17.41
C LEU A 525 5.47 23.45 -18.16
N GLU A 526 5.17 23.18 -19.44
CA GLU A 526 4.27 23.98 -20.26
C GLU A 526 2.83 23.92 -19.71
N GLU A 527 2.35 22.73 -19.32
CA GLU A 527 1.04 22.58 -18.69
C GLU A 527 0.93 23.28 -17.34
N LEU A 528 2.05 23.32 -16.57
CA LEU A 528 2.10 24.08 -15.32
C LEU A 528 2.03 25.57 -15.57
N ASP A 529 2.79 26.08 -16.54
CA ASP A 529 2.79 27.50 -16.92
C ASP A 529 1.41 27.91 -17.44
N ASP A 530 0.73 27.07 -18.24
CA ASP A 530 -0.60 27.34 -18.74
C ASP A 530 -1.65 27.43 -17.61
N GLU A 531 -1.58 26.53 -16.64
CA GLU A 531 -2.49 26.55 -15.48
C GLU A 531 -2.25 27.79 -14.60
N GLU A 532 -1.00 28.19 -14.38
CA GLU A 532 -0.66 29.40 -13.66
C GLU A 532 -1.14 30.66 -14.40
N ILE A 533 -1.05 30.69 -15.73
CA ILE A 533 -1.58 31.76 -16.58
C ILE A 533 -3.10 31.83 -16.44
N ASP A 534 -3.81 30.70 -16.42
CA ASP A 534 -5.25 30.63 -16.25
C ASP A 534 -5.66 31.07 -14.84
N GLU A 535 -4.93 30.71 -13.79
CA GLU A 535 -5.18 31.20 -12.44
C GLU A 535 -5.06 32.73 -12.34
N ILE A 536 -4.01 33.29 -12.95
CA ILE A 536 -3.82 34.74 -13.00
C ILE A 536 -4.97 35.41 -13.78
N ARG A 537 -5.41 34.81 -14.89
CA ARG A 537 -6.54 35.28 -15.68
C ARG A 537 -7.83 35.32 -14.84
N MET A 538 -8.13 34.22 -14.16
CA MET A 538 -9.34 34.14 -13.33
C MET A 538 -9.28 35.07 -12.15
N PHE A 539 -8.12 35.29 -11.53
CA PHE A 539 -7.95 36.27 -10.48
C PHE A 539 -8.31 37.68 -10.97
N PHE A 540 -7.87 38.11 -12.15
CA PHE A 540 -8.21 39.41 -12.69
C PHE A 540 -9.71 39.52 -13.04
N ILE A 541 -10.30 38.44 -13.59
CA ILE A 541 -11.72 38.37 -13.85
C ILE A 541 -12.52 38.53 -12.56
N ASP A 542 -12.21 37.85 -11.50
CA ASP A 542 -12.88 37.92 -10.20
C ASP A 542 -12.73 39.32 -9.58
N GLU A 543 -11.55 39.92 -9.66
CA GLU A 543 -11.33 41.30 -9.15
C GLU A 543 -12.17 42.32 -9.90
N ILE A 544 -12.28 42.23 -11.22
CA ILE A 544 -13.11 43.12 -12.04
C ILE A 544 -14.60 42.90 -11.71
N ASN A 545 -15.01 41.64 -11.57
CA ASN A 545 -16.41 41.28 -11.24
C ASN A 545 -16.86 41.81 -9.87
N LYS A 546 -15.99 41.88 -8.86
CA LYS A 546 -16.32 42.49 -7.55
C LYS A 546 -16.82 43.92 -7.68
N HIS A 547 -16.38 44.66 -8.70
CA HIS A 547 -16.75 46.05 -8.95
C HIS A 547 -17.84 46.21 -9.98
N ASN A 548 -18.34 45.17 -10.58
CA ASN A 548 -19.37 45.19 -11.61
C ASN A 548 -20.68 45.82 -11.13
N LYS A 549 -21.05 45.63 -9.86
CA LYS A 549 -22.25 46.25 -9.24
C LYS A 549 -22.15 47.76 -9.09
N ASN A 550 -20.95 48.35 -9.12
CA ASN A 550 -20.70 49.76 -8.94
C ASN A 550 -20.75 50.52 -10.26
N ILE A 551 -20.73 49.82 -11.39
CA ILE A 551 -20.78 50.42 -12.72
C ILE A 551 -22.16 50.23 -13.28
N ARG A 552 -22.93 51.34 -13.33
CA ARG A 552 -24.24 51.37 -13.99
C ARG A 552 -24.05 51.40 -15.50
N VAL A 553 -24.05 50.21 -16.12
CA VAL A 553 -24.12 50.10 -17.57
C VAL A 553 -25.58 49.92 -17.94
N TYR A 554 -26.10 50.82 -18.78
CA TYR A 554 -27.42 50.68 -19.34
C TYR A 554 -27.28 50.02 -20.71
N SER A 555 -28.15 49.02 -21.01
CA SER A 555 -28.23 48.54 -22.39
C SER A 555 -28.72 49.67 -23.25
N SER A 556 -28.15 49.83 -24.41
CA SER A 556 -28.49 50.93 -25.34
C SER A 556 -29.93 50.90 -25.89
N GLU A 557 -30.64 49.80 -25.71
CA GLU A 557 -31.97 49.60 -26.28
C GLU A 557 -33.12 49.76 -25.26
N ASP A 558 -32.96 49.44 -23.97
CA ASP A 558 -34.07 49.40 -23.02
C ASP A 558 -33.87 50.15 -21.69
N GLY A 559 -32.71 50.73 -21.42
CA GLY A 559 -32.41 51.51 -20.21
C GLY A 559 -32.40 50.71 -18.88
N PHE A 560 -32.43 49.40 -18.90
CA PHE A 560 -32.40 48.56 -17.71
C PHE A 560 -30.98 48.10 -17.36
N PRO A 561 -30.61 47.98 -16.07
CA PRO A 561 -29.33 47.44 -15.67
C PRO A 561 -29.25 45.97 -16.05
N MET A 562 -28.19 45.56 -16.78
CA MET A 562 -27.96 44.18 -17.11
C MET A 562 -27.67 43.34 -15.85
N ASN A 563 -28.16 42.11 -15.86
CA ASN A 563 -27.95 41.17 -14.77
C ASN A 563 -26.45 40.82 -14.65
N THR A 564 -25.90 40.91 -13.45
CA THR A 564 -24.46 40.83 -13.17
C THR A 564 -23.87 39.44 -13.37
N ASP A 565 -24.71 38.40 -13.46
CA ASP A 565 -24.25 37.00 -13.57
C ASP A 565 -23.77 36.64 -14.98
N ASP A 566 -24.04 37.50 -15.99
CA ASP A 566 -23.71 37.24 -17.41
C ASP A 566 -22.46 37.98 -17.93
N PHE A 567 -21.68 38.63 -17.04
CA PHE A 567 -20.57 39.51 -17.45
C PHE A 567 -19.50 38.86 -18.30
N PHE A 568 -19.23 37.58 -18.04
CA PHE A 568 -18.26 36.75 -18.77
C PHE A 568 -18.89 35.50 -19.43
N SER A 569 -20.22 35.47 -19.53
CA SER A 569 -20.93 34.39 -20.22
C SER A 569 -20.82 34.55 -21.75
N ASP A 570 -21.01 33.44 -22.47
CA ASP A 570 -21.03 33.40 -23.95
C ASP A 570 -22.13 34.29 -24.57
N ASN A 571 -23.00 34.88 -23.75
CA ASN A 571 -24.08 35.76 -24.13
C ASN A 571 -23.72 37.28 -24.15
N VAL A 572 -22.43 37.65 -23.92
CA VAL A 572 -21.97 39.02 -24.14
C VAL A 572 -22.10 39.35 -25.61
N LYS A 573 -23.19 40.04 -25.94
CA LYS A 573 -23.60 40.31 -27.32
C LYS A 573 -22.72 41.37 -28.03
N ASP A 574 -21.97 42.19 -27.30
CA ASP A 574 -21.12 43.24 -27.87
C ASP A 574 -19.75 43.32 -27.16
N SER A 575 -18.70 43.07 -27.94
CA SER A 575 -17.32 43.19 -27.49
C SER A 575 -16.93 44.59 -27.02
N ARG A 576 -17.60 45.65 -27.52
CA ARG A 576 -17.40 47.05 -27.11
C ARG A 576 -17.90 47.26 -25.68
N ASP A 577 -19.06 46.76 -25.33
CA ASP A 577 -19.63 46.91 -23.99
C ASP A 577 -18.74 46.27 -22.92
N PHE A 578 -18.17 45.11 -23.21
CA PHE A 578 -17.21 44.47 -22.32
C PHE A 578 -15.92 45.32 -22.14
N ALA A 579 -15.36 45.81 -23.24
CA ALA A 579 -14.19 46.67 -23.22
C ALA A 579 -14.40 47.95 -22.43
N ASP A 580 -15.54 48.60 -22.63
CA ASP A 580 -15.94 49.82 -21.92
C ASP A 580 -16.12 49.60 -20.41
N ARG A 581 -16.66 48.47 -20.01
CA ARG A 581 -16.78 48.10 -18.58
C ARG A 581 -15.44 47.90 -17.92
N VAL A 582 -14.58 47.09 -18.52
CA VAL A 582 -13.20 46.85 -17.99
C VAL A 582 -12.45 48.18 -17.95
N PHE A 583 -12.55 49.00 -18.99
CA PHE A 583 -11.94 50.31 -19.05
C PHE A 583 -12.41 51.22 -17.88
N ASN A 584 -13.71 51.29 -17.62
CA ASN A 584 -14.27 52.11 -16.55
C ASN A 584 -13.79 51.65 -15.17
N VAL A 585 -13.77 50.33 -14.88
CA VAL A 585 -13.27 49.79 -13.60
C VAL A 585 -11.84 50.24 -13.34
N ILE A 586 -10.98 50.20 -14.36
CA ILE A 586 -9.57 50.57 -14.22
C ILE A 586 -9.38 52.07 -14.19
N ASN A 587 -10.12 52.83 -15.04
CA ASN A 587 -10.03 54.28 -15.12
C ASN A 587 -10.52 54.99 -13.86
N GLU A 588 -11.58 54.48 -13.24
CA GLU A 588 -12.10 54.96 -11.96
C GLU A 588 -11.28 54.48 -10.75
N ARG A 589 -10.23 53.70 -10.98
CA ARG A 589 -9.35 53.18 -9.95
C ARG A 589 -10.06 52.35 -8.88
N LEU A 590 -11.11 51.64 -9.26
CA LEU A 590 -11.84 50.77 -8.33
C LEU A 590 -10.95 49.61 -7.83
N ILE A 591 -9.94 49.20 -8.63
CA ILE A 591 -8.93 48.25 -8.24
C ILE A 591 -7.59 48.98 -7.99
N PRO A 592 -7.14 49.15 -6.73
CA PRO A 592 -6.05 50.06 -6.38
C PRO A 592 -4.69 49.76 -7.02
N TYR A 593 -4.44 48.51 -7.41
CA TYR A 593 -3.20 48.11 -8.02
C TYR A 593 -3.23 48.08 -9.56
N MET A 594 -4.36 48.35 -10.19
CA MET A 594 -4.52 48.54 -11.63
C MET A 594 -4.63 50.03 -11.94
N VAL A 595 -3.81 50.52 -12.83
CA VAL A 595 -3.78 51.96 -13.24
C VAL A 595 -3.78 52.04 -14.75
N LEU A 596 -4.74 52.80 -15.33
CA LEU A 596 -4.73 53.09 -16.74
C LEU A 596 -3.68 54.19 -17.03
N HIS A 597 -2.87 53.98 -18.05
CA HIS A 597 -1.86 54.91 -18.50
C HIS A 597 -2.07 55.26 -19.98
N HIS A 598 -2.38 56.49 -20.24
CA HIS A 598 -2.52 57.01 -21.60
C HIS A 598 -1.13 57.40 -22.12
N ALA A 599 -0.60 56.71 -23.08
CA ALA A 599 0.70 57.00 -23.67
C ALA A 599 0.58 58.10 -24.74
N ARG A 600 1.70 58.79 -24.97
CA ARG A 600 1.77 59.87 -25.98
C ARG A 600 1.48 59.45 -27.43
N ASN A 601 1.54 58.15 -27.69
CA ASN A 601 1.24 57.52 -28.98
C ASN A 601 -0.27 57.22 -29.17
N GLY A 602 -1.14 57.73 -28.27
CA GLY A 602 -2.58 57.51 -28.33
C GLY A 602 -3.05 56.14 -27.95
N LYS A 603 -2.19 55.26 -27.38
CA LYS A 603 -2.55 53.90 -26.94
C LYS A 603 -2.67 53.85 -25.42
N ASP A 604 -3.65 53.09 -24.96
CA ASP A 604 -3.89 52.82 -23.56
C ASP A 604 -3.17 51.57 -23.07
N TYR A 605 -2.63 51.67 -21.87
CA TYR A 605 -1.92 50.59 -21.19
C TYR A 605 -2.48 50.38 -19.78
N VAL A 606 -2.59 49.12 -19.37
CA VAL A 606 -2.83 48.75 -17.97
C VAL A 606 -1.49 48.57 -17.28
N CYS A 607 -1.33 49.25 -16.17
CA CYS A 607 -0.14 49.23 -15.33
C CYS A 607 -0.48 48.60 -13.99
N PHE A 608 0.22 47.49 -13.63
CA PHE A 608 0.01 46.79 -12.36
C PHE A 608 1.12 47.12 -11.38
N THR A 609 0.76 47.68 -10.24
CA THR A 609 1.69 48.13 -9.19
C THR A 609 2.03 46.95 -8.26
N SER A 610 2.99 47.15 -7.32
CA SER A 610 3.36 46.18 -6.30
C SER A 610 2.22 45.74 -5.37
N GLY A 611 1.11 46.48 -5.35
CA GLY A 611 -0.12 46.11 -4.66
C GLY A 611 -0.76 44.79 -5.16
N LEU A 612 -0.50 44.41 -6.41
CA LEU A 612 -0.96 43.15 -6.99
C LEU A 612 -0.49 41.95 -6.17
N LYS A 613 0.77 41.92 -5.75
CA LYS A 613 1.32 40.84 -4.91
C LYS A 613 0.52 40.64 -3.62
N LYS A 614 0.16 41.74 -2.95
CA LYS A 614 -0.64 41.71 -1.72
C LYS A 614 -2.06 41.23 -1.98
N ALA A 615 -2.68 41.65 -3.10
CA ALA A 615 -4.01 41.23 -3.47
C ALA A 615 -4.07 39.73 -3.77
N MET A 616 -3.12 39.18 -4.51
CA MET A 616 -3.05 37.74 -4.81
C MET A 616 -2.78 36.92 -3.55
N HIS A 617 -1.92 37.37 -2.65
CA HIS A 617 -1.65 36.69 -1.38
C HIS A 617 -2.91 36.61 -0.49
N ASN A 618 -3.77 37.61 -0.50
CA ASN A 618 -5.00 37.64 0.30
C ASN A 618 -6.05 36.58 -0.15
N VAL A 619 -5.92 36.03 -1.35
CA VAL A 619 -6.82 34.99 -1.89
C VAL A 619 -6.13 33.62 -1.98
N ASN A 620 -5.03 33.41 -1.23
CA ASN A 620 -4.25 32.17 -1.18
C ASN A 620 -3.69 31.69 -2.53
N GLN A 621 -3.44 32.61 -3.45
CA GLN A 621 -2.80 32.26 -4.72
C GLN A 621 -1.28 32.30 -4.61
N ALA A 622 -0.61 31.48 -5.42
CA ALA A 622 0.85 31.39 -5.47
C ALA A 622 1.46 32.79 -5.64
N CYS A 623 2.44 33.12 -4.80
CA CYS A 623 2.93 34.49 -4.65
C CYS A 623 4.13 34.74 -5.57
N TYR A 624 3.85 35.02 -6.84
CA TYR A 624 4.86 35.65 -7.68
C TYR A 624 5.02 37.15 -7.33
N ASP A 625 6.23 37.67 -7.44
CA ASP A 625 6.36 39.09 -7.48
C ASP A 625 5.89 39.62 -8.85
N VAL A 626 5.56 40.93 -8.93
CA VAL A 626 5.00 41.54 -10.16
C VAL A 626 5.92 41.35 -11.38
N LYS A 627 7.23 41.16 -11.15
CA LYS A 627 8.20 40.86 -12.20
C LYS A 627 8.05 39.43 -12.71
N GLY A 628 7.91 38.45 -11.82
CA GLY A 628 7.70 37.04 -12.18
C GLY A 628 6.41 36.86 -12.97
N ILE A 629 5.31 37.51 -12.55
CA ILE A 629 4.05 37.50 -13.33
C ILE A 629 4.26 38.08 -14.73
N ALA A 630 5.00 39.18 -14.85
CA ALA A 630 5.27 39.79 -16.13
C ALA A 630 6.08 38.87 -17.06
N GLU A 631 7.05 38.15 -16.53
CA GLU A 631 7.86 37.15 -17.26
C GLU A 631 6.97 35.99 -17.73
N LEU A 632 6.14 35.44 -16.86
CA LEU A 632 5.22 34.33 -17.16
C LEU A 632 4.22 34.71 -18.26
N LEU A 633 3.60 35.91 -18.17
CA LEU A 633 2.61 36.39 -19.14
C LEU A 633 3.26 36.98 -20.42
N GLY A 634 4.58 37.05 -20.52
CA GLY A 634 5.29 37.69 -21.62
C GLY A 634 5.02 39.22 -21.69
N TRP A 635 4.66 39.85 -20.55
CA TRP A 635 4.39 41.29 -20.48
C TRP A 635 5.62 42.08 -20.06
N GLN A 636 5.60 43.41 -20.29
CA GLN A 636 6.74 44.25 -19.99
C GLN A 636 6.81 44.64 -18.51
N TYR A 637 7.97 44.48 -17.88
CA TYR A 637 8.25 45.05 -16.55
C TYR A 637 9.18 46.25 -16.69
N LYS A 638 8.65 47.47 -16.48
CA LYS A 638 9.42 48.72 -16.70
C LYS A 638 9.01 49.84 -15.76
N THR A 639 9.82 50.89 -15.70
CA THR A 639 9.46 52.11 -14.96
C THR A 639 8.55 53.02 -15.79
N VAL A 640 7.39 53.33 -15.25
CA VAL A 640 6.38 54.23 -15.84
C VAL A 640 6.14 55.40 -14.89
N LYS A 641 5.93 56.60 -15.41
CA LYS A 641 5.56 57.79 -14.62
C LYS A 641 4.08 57.74 -14.27
N LEU A 642 3.74 57.17 -13.12
CA LEU A 642 2.43 57.14 -12.52
C LEU A 642 2.47 58.02 -11.27
N PRO A 643 2.02 59.24 -11.33
CA PRO A 643 2.49 60.51 -10.75
C PRO A 643 4.01 60.54 -10.37
N LYS A 644 4.56 59.46 -9.91
CA LYS A 644 6.01 59.30 -9.66
C LYS A 644 6.56 58.13 -10.51
N PRO A 645 7.86 58.11 -10.84
CA PRO A 645 8.47 56.98 -11.50
C PRO A 645 8.28 55.71 -10.66
N THR A 646 7.53 54.75 -11.14
CA THR A 646 7.20 53.50 -10.44
C THR A 646 7.49 52.32 -11.36
N LYS A 647 8.14 51.24 -10.81
CA LYS A 647 8.32 49.99 -11.52
C LYS A 647 6.99 49.23 -11.51
N VAL A 648 6.50 48.88 -12.68
CA VAL A 648 5.19 48.25 -12.88
C VAL A 648 5.26 47.22 -14.01
N MET A 649 4.41 46.24 -13.97
CA MET A 649 4.06 45.39 -15.10
C MET A 649 3.12 46.17 -16.03
N VAL A 650 3.36 46.10 -17.33
CA VAL A 650 2.65 46.91 -18.32
C VAL A 650 2.24 46.04 -19.48
N VAL A 651 0.94 46.15 -19.84
CA VAL A 651 0.37 45.51 -21.02
C VAL A 651 -0.50 46.50 -21.77
N ARG A 652 -0.63 46.36 -23.08
CA ARG A 652 -1.62 47.16 -23.85
C ARG A 652 -3.01 46.74 -23.44
N PHE A 653 -3.94 47.73 -23.38
CA PHE A 653 -5.32 47.49 -22.94
C PHE A 653 -6.02 46.45 -23.82
N ASP A 654 -5.87 46.50 -25.15
CA ASP A 654 -6.41 45.52 -26.06
C ASP A 654 -5.87 44.09 -25.81
N LYS A 655 -4.58 43.96 -25.57
CA LYS A 655 -3.99 42.65 -25.20
C LYS A 655 -4.45 42.15 -23.84
N PHE A 656 -4.72 43.06 -22.88
CA PHE A 656 -5.28 42.68 -21.61
C PHE A 656 -6.72 42.16 -21.74
N LEU A 657 -7.54 42.81 -22.59
CA LEU A 657 -8.88 42.31 -22.91
C LEU A 657 -8.85 40.92 -23.56
N THR A 658 -8.00 40.72 -24.54
CA THR A 658 -7.82 39.39 -25.19
C THR A 658 -7.32 38.35 -24.16
N PHE A 659 -6.48 38.74 -23.23
CA PHE A 659 -6.04 37.84 -22.13
C PHE A 659 -7.21 37.46 -21.21
N LEU A 660 -8.05 38.39 -20.82
CA LEU A 660 -9.24 38.12 -19.99
C LEU A 660 -10.25 37.24 -20.70
N TYR A 661 -10.48 37.47 -22.00
CA TYR A 661 -11.45 36.75 -22.81
C TYR A 661 -10.91 36.42 -24.21
N PRO A 662 -10.23 35.30 -24.39
CA PRO A 662 -9.59 34.91 -25.64
C PRO A 662 -10.51 34.88 -26.87
N ASN A 663 -11.76 34.52 -26.68
CA ASN A 663 -12.76 34.44 -27.76
C ASN A 663 -13.30 35.79 -28.29
N LEU A 664 -12.91 36.91 -27.66
CA LEU A 664 -13.28 38.23 -28.16
C LEU A 664 -12.62 38.57 -29.51
N SER A 665 -11.45 37.97 -29.81
CA SER A 665 -10.71 38.22 -31.05
C SER A 665 -11.33 37.54 -32.28
N GLU A 666 -12.10 36.47 -32.11
CA GLU A 666 -12.67 35.67 -33.22
C GLU A 666 -13.98 36.30 -33.79
N LYS A 667 -14.64 37.22 -33.06
CA LYS A 667 -15.89 37.86 -33.52
C LYS A 667 -15.70 39.24 -34.19
N GLY A 668 -14.48 39.73 -34.32
CA GLY A 668 -14.19 41.08 -34.81
C GLY A 668 -13.81 41.20 -36.29
N ASP A 669 -13.67 40.12 -37.03
CA ASP A 669 -13.24 40.07 -38.43
C ASP A 669 -14.32 39.48 -39.36
N ASN A 670 -15.62 39.70 -39.10
CA ASN A 670 -16.71 39.40 -40.06
C ASN A 670 -17.52 40.65 -40.40
#